data_bcf98474d6768e3db0cc6bc0d36f7518
#
_entry.id   bcf98474d6768e3db0cc6bc0d36f7518
#
_cell.length_a   1.000
_cell.length_b   1.000
_cell.length_c   1.000
_cell.angle_alpha   90.00
_cell.angle_beta   90.00
_cell.angle_gamma   90.00
#
_symmetry.space_group_name_H-M   'P 1'
#
loop_
_entity.id
_entity.type
_entity.pdbx_description
1 polymer ?
#
loop_
_entity_poly.entity_id
_entity_poly.type
_entity_poly.pdbx_seq_one_letter_code
_entity_poly.pdbx_strand_id
1 'polypeptide(L)'
;MQKVSNAYKQSMKASLRERAYIMISFGLVNQEAQAKASIGAGDFTYYSNKKNLFGDHSDDTVYATLEENFTKVDGSMFFLPRQNSSCAYYDTGLILDSLVSEGQVEVTINLNTIATDFKGITINFGENYPVDFDLVGDTNTVEIRDNDQAKFSTEEVLFETTRVTLVIYTMKNPMSRLRIYSIRFGYGLVYYNDSVMDSSLESYVSPIGEDIPQIDFSVKLKNYDHYFNVDNPKSAINFLETGQEMDIYYGYALPDSEDIEWIRGNHLLCSEWESDDFTATIRCQDRFRSMDSEYYKGVYRGAGISYYDLAVLILEDAGEVDYYIDPHLKTLYTKNPIPRVQHKEALQIIANACRCTLSQARTGNIQIKSNFTPQKSISSNGETDFSNVSNVLSVKDKQEYAYLGQDYSTVNGAMFFLPMDLSGGLYTGYISSEQSDADCNFATNPMITVVQEAQCMYHGVRFLFGSTLPAAMTIRTYNNGDLVEEYEVTDDNEIVRDLKIIHDFDDFDTMTVEFTKTAKPHNHIVLNYFAFGDITDFTMYRKDMTTSPKAIKQELVKEVIVPCFLYQNGTQEESLVSEDVTAGVNEEITFFVGEPSYNFRATLNDGSSGFTIINSGSYYITIKFSAAVTEGRLEIFGYKYKIVERYAVNVLHERGKTIKWENPLISDMTMAQDLAEWLGEYYAAGIEYEYSTRGNPELDVNDIIYQENEFYDGMKVNVYRHTITFNGAFAGKVTARRVGGY
;
A
#
# COMPACT_ATOMS: atom_id res chain seq x y z
N MET A 1 -1.47 -3.09 -11.94
CA MET A 1 -2.33 -2.31 -12.89
C MET A 1 -3.41 -1.54 -12.14
N GLN A 2 -3.74 -0.34 -12.61
CA GLN A 2 -4.84 0.46 -12.07
C GLN A 2 -6.18 0.01 -12.66
N LYS A 3 -7.23 0.09 -11.85
CA LYS A 3 -8.59 -0.20 -12.31
C LYS A 3 -9.11 0.98 -13.14
N VAL A 4 -9.51 0.72 -14.37
CA VAL A 4 -10.05 1.71 -15.29
C VAL A 4 -11.32 1.19 -15.98
N SER A 5 -12.13 2.09 -16.50
CA SER A 5 -13.36 1.74 -17.21
C SER A 5 -13.09 1.06 -18.56
N ASN A 6 -14.08 0.34 -19.05
CA ASN A 6 -14.00 -0.22 -20.41
C ASN A 6 -13.93 0.88 -21.49
N ALA A 7 -14.56 2.04 -21.24
CA ALA A 7 -14.48 3.19 -22.13
C ALA A 7 -13.03 3.71 -22.24
N TYR A 8 -12.34 3.81 -21.11
CA TYR A 8 -10.92 4.16 -21.06
C TYR A 8 -10.07 3.14 -21.84
N LYS A 9 -10.23 1.83 -21.57
CA LYS A 9 -9.48 0.76 -22.27
C LYS A 9 -9.68 0.82 -23.78
N GLN A 10 -10.90 1.05 -24.23
CA GLN A 10 -11.21 1.19 -25.67
C GLN A 10 -10.57 2.44 -26.27
N SER A 11 -10.67 3.55 -25.56
CA SER A 11 -10.10 4.84 -25.99
C SER A 11 -8.58 4.79 -26.10
N MET A 12 -7.91 4.16 -25.13
CA MET A 12 -6.46 3.98 -25.17
C MET A 12 -5.97 3.07 -26.31
N LYS A 13 -6.83 2.14 -26.77
CA LYS A 13 -6.57 1.28 -27.96
C LYS A 13 -6.83 1.99 -29.29
N ALA A 14 -7.47 3.14 -29.31
CA ALA A 14 -7.79 3.88 -30.51
C ALA A 14 -6.53 4.40 -31.24
N SER A 15 -6.59 4.44 -32.57
CA SER A 15 -5.47 4.97 -33.38
C SER A 15 -5.26 6.46 -33.17
N LEU A 16 -6.37 7.22 -33.07
CA LEU A 16 -6.39 8.61 -32.64
C LEU A 16 -6.84 8.63 -31.16
N ARG A 17 -5.98 9.10 -30.28
CA ARG A 17 -6.27 9.22 -28.85
C ARG A 17 -6.91 10.57 -28.55
N GLU A 18 -7.80 10.57 -27.59
CA GLU A 18 -8.41 11.77 -27.03
C GLU A 18 -7.39 12.60 -26.23
N ARG A 19 -7.82 13.75 -25.73
CA ARG A 19 -6.95 14.67 -24.99
C ARG A 19 -6.54 14.06 -23.64
N ALA A 20 -5.24 14.17 -23.37
CA ALA A 20 -4.66 13.83 -22.08
C ALA A 20 -4.66 15.01 -21.12
N TYR A 21 -4.77 14.72 -19.84
CA TYR A 21 -4.77 15.70 -18.75
C TYR A 21 -3.81 15.27 -17.65
N ILE A 22 -3.33 16.27 -16.93
CA ILE A 22 -2.57 16.09 -15.68
C ILE A 22 -3.13 17.02 -14.63
N MET A 23 -3.18 16.53 -13.40
CA MET A 23 -3.49 17.32 -12.22
C MET A 23 -2.43 17.01 -11.17
N ILE A 24 -1.84 18.05 -10.60
CA ILE A 24 -0.85 17.96 -9.55
C ILE A 24 -1.36 18.75 -8.37
N SER A 25 -1.46 18.11 -7.23
CA SER A 25 -1.89 18.74 -6.00
C SER A 25 -0.79 18.60 -4.96
N PHE A 26 -0.35 19.70 -4.39
CA PHE A 26 0.53 19.66 -3.24
C PHE A 26 0.03 20.61 -2.15
N GLY A 27 0.15 20.14 -0.90
CA GLY A 27 -0.26 20.86 0.27
C GLY A 27 0.93 21.47 0.98
N LEU A 28 0.83 22.73 1.31
CA LEU A 28 1.75 23.38 2.24
C LEU A 28 1.23 23.05 3.65
N VAL A 29 1.66 21.95 4.22
CA VAL A 29 1.12 21.39 5.47
C VAL A 29 2.06 21.69 6.63
N ASN A 30 1.50 22.20 7.74
CA ASN A 30 2.22 22.25 9.00
C ASN A 30 2.24 20.84 9.60
N GLN A 31 3.31 20.10 9.39
CA GLN A 31 3.48 18.71 9.80
C GLN A 31 3.34 18.53 11.33
N GLU A 32 3.83 19.48 12.12
CA GLU A 32 3.73 19.39 13.57
C GLU A 32 2.29 19.52 14.06
N ALA A 33 1.54 20.49 13.51
CA ALA A 33 0.13 20.65 13.82
C ALA A 33 -0.68 19.43 13.36
N GLN A 34 -0.40 18.91 12.14
CA GLN A 34 -1.06 17.74 11.57
C GLN A 34 -0.88 16.48 12.44
N ALA A 35 0.35 16.19 12.84
CA ALA A 35 0.68 14.98 13.61
C ALA A 35 0.12 15.00 15.05
N LYS A 36 -0.07 16.19 15.63
CA LYS A 36 -0.52 16.36 17.02
C LYS A 36 -2.00 16.68 17.15
N ALA A 37 -2.70 16.92 16.05
CA ALA A 37 -4.10 17.30 16.06
C ALA A 37 -5.00 16.21 16.60
N SER A 38 -6.04 16.62 17.30
CA SER A 38 -7.08 15.73 17.82
C SER A 38 -8.43 16.44 17.91
N ILE A 39 -9.52 15.70 17.75
CA ILE A 39 -10.87 16.25 17.90
C ILE A 39 -11.23 16.34 19.39
N GLY A 40 -11.70 17.50 19.79
CA GLY A 40 -12.24 17.76 21.12
C GLY A 40 -13.48 16.93 21.44
N ALA A 41 -13.95 17.05 22.68
CA ALA A 41 -15.22 16.44 23.09
C ALA A 41 -16.38 17.10 22.30
N GLY A 42 -17.34 16.30 21.86
CA GLY A 42 -18.51 16.76 21.12
C GLY A 42 -19.56 15.66 20.99
N ASP A 43 -20.76 16.05 20.60
CA ASP A 43 -21.88 15.15 20.39
C ASP A 43 -21.82 14.60 18.96
N PHE A 44 -21.24 13.41 18.83
CA PHE A 44 -21.01 12.76 17.55
C PHE A 44 -21.88 11.52 17.42
N THR A 45 -22.33 11.23 16.20
CA THR A 45 -23.07 10.01 15.92
C THR A 45 -22.25 8.77 16.27
N TYR A 46 -22.92 7.66 16.57
CA TYR A 46 -22.23 6.41 16.97
C TYR A 46 -21.39 5.81 15.81
N TYR A 47 -21.67 6.19 14.57
CA TYR A 47 -20.95 5.75 13.37
C TYR A 47 -19.90 6.76 12.89
N SER A 48 -19.60 7.78 13.66
CA SER A 48 -18.51 8.72 13.38
C SER A 48 -17.13 8.08 13.56
N ASN A 49 -16.23 8.33 12.60
CA ASN A 49 -14.82 8.00 12.72
C ASN A 49 -14.00 9.24 13.06
N LYS A 50 -13.24 9.18 14.15
CA LYS A 50 -12.37 10.27 14.61
C LYS A 50 -10.88 10.01 14.34
N LYS A 51 -10.51 8.75 14.06
CA LYS A 51 -9.11 8.33 14.04
C LYS A 51 -8.33 8.85 12.83
N ASN A 52 -9.01 8.96 11.71
CA ASN A 52 -8.34 9.20 10.43
C ASN A 52 -8.61 10.59 9.83
N LEU A 53 -9.13 11.53 10.62
CA LEU A 53 -9.45 12.87 10.12
C LEU A 53 -8.24 13.68 9.64
N PHE A 54 -7.09 13.40 10.20
CA PHE A 54 -5.84 14.13 9.94
C PHE A 54 -4.86 13.37 9.07
N GLY A 55 -5.26 12.23 8.52
CA GLY A 55 -4.49 11.41 7.60
C GLY A 55 -5.13 11.30 6.22
N ASP A 56 -4.47 10.63 5.30
CA ASP A 56 -5.05 10.24 4.03
C ASP A 56 -5.87 8.97 4.17
N HIS A 57 -7.07 8.98 3.58
CA HIS A 57 -7.97 7.84 3.54
C HIS A 57 -7.92 7.18 2.18
N SER A 58 -7.70 5.89 2.16
CA SER A 58 -7.82 5.08 0.97
C SER A 58 -8.89 4.00 1.13
N ASP A 59 -9.72 3.85 0.12
CA ASP A 59 -10.52 2.66 -0.19
C ASP A 59 -11.54 2.19 0.85
N ASP A 60 -12.41 3.07 1.28
CA ASP A 60 -13.29 2.75 2.36
C ASP A 60 -14.68 2.34 1.90
N THR A 61 -15.22 1.37 2.62
CA THR A 61 -16.58 0.91 2.43
C THR A 61 -17.54 2.06 2.60
N VAL A 62 -18.25 2.42 1.54
CA VAL A 62 -19.18 3.53 1.54
C VAL A 62 -20.50 3.08 2.18
N TYR A 63 -20.80 3.63 3.35
CA TYR A 63 -22.08 3.44 4.01
C TYR A 63 -23.00 4.61 3.69
N ALA A 64 -24.25 4.31 3.32
CA ALA A 64 -25.24 5.33 3.16
C ALA A 64 -25.70 5.83 4.55
N THR A 65 -25.56 7.10 4.77
CA THR A 65 -25.94 7.79 6.01
C THR A 65 -27.10 8.76 5.74
N LEU A 66 -27.68 9.33 6.79
CA LEU A 66 -28.75 10.36 6.64
C LEU A 66 -28.24 11.67 6.02
N GLU A 67 -26.91 11.84 5.97
CA GLU A 67 -26.23 12.99 5.39
C GLU A 67 -26.00 12.84 3.88
N GLU A 68 -26.27 11.66 3.33
CA GLU A 68 -26.10 11.40 1.90
C GLU A 68 -27.18 12.09 1.05
N ASN A 69 -26.81 12.41 -0.17
CA ASN A 69 -27.80 12.75 -1.19
C ASN A 69 -28.51 11.47 -1.63
N PHE A 70 -29.75 11.28 -1.21
CA PHE A 70 -30.50 10.05 -1.50
C PHE A 70 -30.71 9.78 -2.99
N THR A 71 -30.54 10.78 -3.86
CA THR A 71 -30.55 10.55 -5.31
C THR A 71 -29.34 9.79 -5.82
N LYS A 72 -28.27 9.73 -5.02
CA LYS A 72 -27.03 9.03 -5.32
C LYS A 72 -26.86 7.73 -4.54
N VAL A 73 -27.76 7.46 -3.60
CA VAL A 73 -27.75 6.18 -2.85
C VAL A 73 -28.24 5.08 -3.78
N ASP A 74 -27.38 4.13 -4.04
CA ASP A 74 -27.62 3.03 -4.96
C ASP A 74 -26.98 1.70 -4.47
N GLY A 75 -27.01 0.68 -5.31
CA GLY A 75 -26.48 -0.64 -5.00
C GLY A 75 -24.98 -0.74 -4.79
N SER A 76 -24.23 0.35 -4.87
CA SER A 76 -22.80 0.42 -4.52
C SER A 76 -22.58 0.77 -3.04
N MET A 77 -23.61 1.22 -2.32
CA MET A 77 -23.54 1.62 -0.93
C MET A 77 -24.11 0.56 0.02
N PHE A 78 -23.50 0.44 1.18
CA PHE A 78 -23.97 -0.43 2.26
C PHE A 78 -24.89 0.30 3.23
N PHE A 79 -25.76 -0.44 3.89
CA PHE A 79 -26.50 0.07 5.04
C PHE A 79 -25.58 0.23 6.25
N LEU A 80 -25.83 1.25 7.06
CA LEU A 80 -25.17 1.40 8.34
C LEU A 80 -25.41 0.18 9.23
N PRO A 81 -24.37 -0.39 9.85
CA PRO A 81 -24.56 -1.41 10.85
C PRO A 81 -25.29 -0.83 12.07
N ARG A 82 -25.92 -1.70 12.85
CA ARG A 82 -26.61 -1.27 14.08
C ARG A 82 -25.63 -0.76 15.12
N GLN A 83 -26.10 0.17 15.93
CA GLN A 83 -25.38 0.57 17.13
C GLN A 83 -25.09 -0.68 17.99
N ASN A 84 -23.83 -0.81 18.45
CA ASN A 84 -23.31 -1.97 19.19
C ASN A 84 -23.13 -3.26 18.33
N SER A 85 -23.15 -3.17 17.01
CA SER A 85 -22.67 -4.27 16.17
C SER A 85 -21.15 -4.43 16.36
N SER A 86 -20.64 -5.65 16.16
CA SER A 86 -19.19 -5.93 16.20
C SER A 86 -18.41 -5.34 15.00
N CYS A 87 -19.06 -4.54 14.17
CA CYS A 87 -18.43 -3.86 13.06
C CYS A 87 -17.43 -2.83 13.57
N ALA A 88 -16.14 -3.02 13.31
CA ALA A 88 -15.07 -2.23 13.89
C ALA A 88 -14.79 -0.92 13.15
N TYR A 89 -15.29 -0.75 11.91
CA TYR A 89 -14.94 0.38 11.07
C TYR A 89 -16.16 1.01 10.41
N TYR A 90 -16.40 2.26 10.81
CA TYR A 90 -17.24 3.18 10.08
C TYR A 90 -16.33 4.24 9.49
N ASP A 91 -16.01 4.14 8.22
CA ASP A 91 -15.26 5.21 7.59
C ASP A 91 -16.21 6.18 6.90
N THR A 92 -17.01 6.78 7.71
CA THR A 92 -18.02 7.76 7.32
C THR A 92 -17.57 9.19 7.57
N GLY A 93 -16.34 9.39 8.07
CA GLY A 93 -15.88 10.67 8.55
C GLY A 93 -16.46 11.04 9.92
N LEU A 94 -16.17 12.24 10.38
CA LEU A 94 -16.74 12.83 11.59
C LEU A 94 -18.14 13.37 11.28
N ILE A 95 -19.16 12.94 12.02
CA ILE A 95 -20.55 13.41 11.84
C ILE A 95 -21.09 13.83 13.22
N LEU A 96 -21.57 15.08 13.30
CA LEU A 96 -22.23 15.57 14.49
C LEU A 96 -23.64 14.99 14.62
N ASP A 97 -24.11 14.77 15.83
CA ASP A 97 -25.48 14.28 16.06
C ASP A 97 -26.53 15.40 15.96
N SER A 98 -26.13 16.64 16.24
CA SER A 98 -27.01 17.81 16.13
C SER A 98 -27.18 18.28 14.67
N LEU A 99 -28.39 18.73 14.33
CA LEU A 99 -28.68 19.37 13.05
C LEU A 99 -28.26 20.85 13.07
N VAL A 100 -27.61 21.32 12.01
CA VAL A 100 -27.18 22.73 11.91
C VAL A 100 -28.38 23.68 11.89
N SER A 101 -29.53 23.26 11.37
CA SER A 101 -30.76 24.07 11.35
C SER A 101 -31.37 24.34 12.73
N GLU A 102 -30.99 23.61 13.76
CA GLU A 102 -31.47 23.79 15.15
C GLU A 102 -30.64 24.82 15.93
N GLY A 103 -29.55 25.30 15.37
CA GLY A 103 -28.71 26.31 15.95
C GLY A 103 -27.26 26.24 15.46
N GLN A 104 -26.43 27.10 15.97
CA GLN A 104 -24.99 27.09 15.71
C GLN A 104 -24.36 25.78 16.21
N VAL A 105 -23.53 25.17 15.38
CA VAL A 105 -22.83 23.93 15.69
C VAL A 105 -21.34 24.17 15.74
N GLU A 106 -20.65 23.59 16.73
CA GLU A 106 -19.22 23.81 16.94
C GLU A 106 -18.44 22.49 16.94
N VAL A 107 -17.28 22.50 16.31
CA VAL A 107 -16.30 21.42 16.36
C VAL A 107 -14.94 22.00 16.75
N THR A 108 -14.40 21.57 17.85
CA THR A 108 -13.07 22.01 18.32
C THR A 108 -12.01 20.99 17.96
N ILE A 109 -10.95 21.47 17.34
CA ILE A 109 -9.74 20.75 16.98
C ILE A 109 -8.63 21.24 17.90
N ASN A 110 -8.04 20.36 18.69
CA ASN A 110 -6.91 20.67 19.55
C ASN A 110 -5.61 20.32 18.83
N LEU A 111 -4.66 21.25 18.79
CA LEU A 111 -3.38 21.02 18.15
C LEU A 111 -2.36 20.34 19.06
N ASN A 112 -2.65 20.25 20.39
CA ASN A 112 -1.80 19.59 21.40
C ASN A 112 -0.31 20.00 21.35
N THR A 113 -0.03 21.22 20.89
CA THR A 113 1.30 21.78 20.72
C THR A 113 1.36 23.16 21.36
N ILE A 114 2.55 23.76 21.43
CA ILE A 114 2.72 25.16 21.76
C ILE A 114 2.04 25.96 20.63
N ALA A 115 1.46 27.09 20.95
CA ALA A 115 0.81 27.97 19.99
C ALA A 115 1.71 28.18 18.75
N THR A 116 1.17 27.88 17.60
CA THR A 116 1.89 27.97 16.34
C THR A 116 1.09 28.76 15.32
N ASP A 117 1.80 29.42 14.43
CA ASP A 117 1.21 30.02 13.24
C ASP A 117 1.10 28.94 12.15
N PHE A 118 -0.04 28.85 11.51
CA PHE A 118 -0.14 28.08 10.28
C PHE A 118 -0.91 28.82 9.21
N LYS A 119 -0.43 28.68 7.99
CA LYS A 119 -1.03 29.31 6.84
C LYS A 119 -2.00 28.36 6.19
N GLY A 120 -3.27 28.72 6.30
CA GLY A 120 -4.35 28.00 5.65
C GLY A 120 -4.80 26.73 6.37
N ILE A 121 -5.96 26.31 6.00
CA ILE A 121 -6.56 25.05 6.39
C ILE A 121 -7.36 24.48 5.21
N THR A 122 -7.29 23.19 5.01
CA THR A 122 -8.08 22.48 4.01
C THR A 122 -9.00 21.50 4.71
N ILE A 123 -10.31 21.58 4.45
CA ILE A 123 -11.32 20.72 5.06
C ILE A 123 -12.15 20.07 3.95
N ASN A 124 -12.24 18.75 3.95
CA ASN A 124 -13.12 18.03 3.04
C ASN A 124 -14.46 17.76 3.76
N PHE A 125 -15.49 18.50 3.37
CA PHE A 125 -16.84 18.34 3.90
C PHE A 125 -17.70 17.36 3.07
N GLY A 126 -17.27 17.01 1.86
CA GLY A 126 -18.10 16.29 0.89
C GLY A 126 -19.19 17.16 0.28
N GLU A 127 -20.16 16.54 -0.38
CA GLU A 127 -21.14 17.26 -1.21
C GLU A 127 -22.07 18.18 -0.44
N ASN A 128 -22.38 17.87 0.82
CA ASN A 128 -23.19 18.70 1.69
C ASN A 128 -22.29 19.51 2.64
N TYR A 129 -21.74 20.58 2.12
CA TYR A 129 -20.78 21.42 2.81
C TYR A 129 -21.45 22.62 3.51
N PRO A 130 -20.80 23.21 4.54
CA PRO A 130 -21.23 24.46 5.13
C PRO A 130 -21.03 25.61 4.16
N VAL A 131 -22.04 26.51 4.10
CA VAL A 131 -22.02 27.71 3.28
C VAL A 131 -21.43 28.89 4.06
N ASP A 132 -21.92 29.06 5.31
CA ASP A 132 -21.41 30.12 6.19
C ASP A 132 -20.85 29.47 7.45
N PHE A 133 -19.60 29.75 7.76
CA PHE A 133 -18.92 29.25 8.94
C PHE A 133 -17.70 30.12 9.29
N ASP A 134 -17.19 29.95 10.51
CA ASP A 134 -16.00 30.61 10.98
C ASP A 134 -14.95 29.59 11.41
N LEU A 135 -13.69 29.92 11.19
CA LEU A 135 -12.52 29.27 11.78
C LEU A 135 -12.01 30.17 12.90
N VAL A 136 -12.26 29.79 14.15
CA VAL A 136 -11.91 30.56 15.32
C VAL A 136 -10.64 30.00 15.94
N GLY A 137 -9.54 30.76 15.86
CA GLY A 137 -8.30 30.51 16.59
C GLY A 137 -8.30 31.16 17.97
N ASP A 138 -7.19 31.03 18.70
CA ASP A 138 -7.05 31.66 20.01
C ASP A 138 -6.86 33.19 19.91
N THR A 139 -6.31 33.69 18.80
CA THR A 139 -5.96 35.11 18.62
C THR A 139 -6.77 35.79 17.53
N ASN A 140 -7.21 35.08 16.51
CA ASN A 140 -7.97 35.64 15.39
C ASN A 140 -9.02 34.67 14.87
N THR A 141 -9.94 35.21 14.06
CA THR A 141 -11.02 34.47 13.42
C THR A 141 -10.98 34.72 11.91
N VAL A 142 -11.14 33.65 11.14
CA VAL A 142 -11.33 33.71 9.68
C VAL A 142 -12.79 33.44 9.40
N GLU A 143 -13.48 34.45 8.85
CA GLU A 143 -14.89 34.36 8.51
C GLU A 143 -15.07 33.90 7.08
N ILE A 144 -15.80 32.81 6.87
CA ILE A 144 -16.13 32.25 5.56
C ILE A 144 -17.62 32.46 5.30
N ARG A 145 -17.92 33.07 4.15
CA ARG A 145 -19.28 33.32 3.71
C ARG A 145 -19.43 32.89 2.26
N ASP A 146 -20.63 32.40 1.91
CA ASP A 146 -20.95 31.94 0.56
C ASP A 146 -20.00 30.86 0.02
N ASN A 147 -19.52 29.94 0.87
CA ASN A 147 -18.70 28.84 0.40
C ASN A 147 -19.51 27.95 -0.55
N ASP A 148 -18.94 27.65 -1.71
CA ASP A 148 -19.51 26.80 -2.76
C ASP A 148 -18.71 25.50 -2.99
N GLN A 149 -17.70 25.21 -2.15
CA GLN A 149 -16.75 24.12 -2.33
C GLN A 149 -16.96 22.99 -1.33
N ALA A 150 -17.08 21.78 -1.84
CA ALA A 150 -17.11 20.54 -1.05
C ALA A 150 -15.77 20.30 -0.30
N LYS A 151 -14.67 20.58 -0.96
CA LYS A 151 -13.32 20.62 -0.37
C LYS A 151 -12.90 22.07 -0.22
N PHE A 152 -13.20 22.62 0.94
CA PHE A 152 -12.85 24.00 1.29
C PHE A 152 -11.35 24.11 1.54
N SER A 153 -10.74 25.19 1.04
CA SER A 153 -9.35 25.54 1.33
C SER A 153 -9.21 27.06 1.43
N THR A 154 -8.46 27.54 2.41
CA THR A 154 -8.18 28.97 2.58
C THR A 154 -6.69 29.19 2.80
N GLU A 155 -6.16 30.35 2.31
CA GLU A 155 -4.80 30.80 2.55
C GLU A 155 -4.66 31.66 3.81
N GLU A 156 -5.76 31.97 4.45
CA GLU A 156 -5.76 32.82 5.65
C GLU A 156 -4.91 32.20 6.76
N VAL A 157 -4.24 33.04 7.52
CA VAL A 157 -3.36 32.61 8.60
C VAL A 157 -4.09 32.67 9.93
N LEU A 158 -3.98 31.59 10.71
CA LEU A 158 -4.32 31.58 12.12
C LEU A 158 -3.02 31.73 12.92
N PHE A 159 -2.97 32.79 13.76
CA PHE A 159 -1.77 33.17 14.49
C PHE A 159 -1.76 32.59 15.91
N GLU A 160 -0.62 32.15 16.37
CA GLU A 160 -0.35 31.73 17.74
C GLU A 160 -1.50 30.92 18.36
N THR A 161 -1.98 29.91 17.62
CA THR A 161 -3.19 29.17 18.03
C THR A 161 -2.86 27.75 18.52
N THR A 162 -3.51 27.31 19.58
CA THR A 162 -3.40 25.95 20.14
C THR A 162 -4.61 25.09 19.80
N ARG A 163 -5.67 25.72 19.29
CA ARG A 163 -6.90 25.07 18.87
C ARG A 163 -7.58 25.85 17.76
N VAL A 164 -8.35 25.15 16.97
CA VAL A 164 -9.23 25.72 15.95
C VAL A 164 -10.63 25.25 16.23
N THR A 165 -11.58 26.19 16.34
CA THR A 165 -13.00 25.87 16.45
C THR A 165 -13.68 26.24 15.15
N LEU A 166 -14.29 25.23 14.52
CA LEU A 166 -15.23 25.45 13.41
C LEU A 166 -16.57 25.80 14.02
N VAL A 167 -17.11 26.94 13.60
CA VAL A 167 -18.43 27.41 14.01
C VAL A 167 -19.30 27.49 12.77
N ILE A 168 -20.27 26.57 12.63
CA ILE A 168 -21.10 26.40 11.45
C ILE A 168 -22.42 27.08 11.63
N TYR A 169 -22.81 27.92 10.67
CA TYR A 169 -24.08 28.67 10.69
C TYR A 169 -25.10 28.11 9.71
N THR A 170 -24.67 27.82 8.48
CA THR A 170 -25.57 27.34 7.41
C THR A 170 -24.91 26.22 6.60
N MET A 171 -25.75 25.29 6.13
CA MET A 171 -25.35 24.20 5.26
C MET A 171 -26.02 24.36 3.88
N LYS A 172 -25.38 23.80 2.85
CA LYS A 172 -25.92 23.73 1.48
C LYS A 172 -27.34 23.11 1.46
N ASN A 173 -27.49 21.99 2.15
CA ASN A 173 -28.81 21.37 2.32
C ASN A 173 -29.30 21.68 3.74
N PRO A 174 -30.50 22.31 3.86
CA PRO A 174 -31.09 22.54 5.16
C PRO A 174 -31.44 21.20 5.84
N MET A 175 -31.63 21.24 7.16
CA MET A 175 -31.98 20.06 7.97
C MET A 175 -30.95 18.92 7.88
N SER A 176 -29.67 19.27 7.81
CA SER A 176 -28.58 18.29 7.75
C SER A 176 -27.58 18.44 8.90
N ARG A 177 -26.81 17.38 9.13
CA ARG A 177 -25.69 17.35 10.06
C ARG A 177 -24.42 17.82 9.39
N LEU A 178 -23.47 18.35 10.18
CA LEU A 178 -22.12 18.57 9.70
C LEU A 178 -21.41 17.24 9.55
N ARG A 179 -20.76 17.05 8.39
CA ARG A 179 -19.84 15.93 8.12
C ARG A 179 -18.49 16.46 7.70
N ILE A 180 -17.42 15.83 8.19
CA ILE A 180 -16.04 16.15 7.85
C ILE A 180 -15.31 14.85 7.55
N TYR A 181 -14.78 14.72 6.33
CA TYR A 181 -14.03 13.55 5.90
C TYR A 181 -12.54 13.66 6.27
N SER A 182 -11.95 14.84 6.07
CA SER A 182 -10.54 15.08 6.41
C SER A 182 -10.26 16.55 6.69
N ILE A 183 -9.21 16.79 7.46
CA ILE A 183 -8.71 18.12 7.82
C ILE A 183 -7.19 18.14 7.61
N ARG A 184 -6.71 19.14 6.89
CA ARG A 184 -5.27 19.42 6.74
C ARG A 184 -4.97 20.84 7.18
N PHE A 185 -3.96 21.01 8.02
CA PHE A 185 -3.45 22.32 8.42
C PHE A 185 -2.47 22.82 7.36
N GLY A 186 -2.98 23.47 6.36
CA GLY A 186 -2.23 23.97 5.24
C GLY A 186 -3.13 24.31 4.06
N TYR A 187 -2.51 24.87 3.04
CA TYR A 187 -3.17 25.30 1.82
C TYR A 187 -2.81 24.35 0.68
N GLY A 188 -3.82 23.83 -0.01
CA GLY A 188 -3.63 22.97 -1.18
C GLY A 188 -3.50 23.78 -2.46
N LEU A 189 -2.39 23.61 -3.17
CA LEU A 189 -2.19 24.14 -4.51
C LEU A 189 -2.51 23.05 -5.54
N VAL A 190 -3.32 23.37 -6.54
CA VAL A 190 -3.67 22.42 -7.60
C VAL A 190 -3.32 23.03 -8.95
N TYR A 191 -2.52 22.32 -9.72
CA TYR A 191 -2.08 22.71 -11.05
C TYR A 191 -2.60 21.74 -12.09
N TYR A 192 -3.16 22.29 -13.16
CA TYR A 192 -3.69 21.55 -14.29
C TYR A 192 -2.86 21.79 -15.55
N ASN A 193 -3.24 21.17 -16.65
CA ASN A 193 -2.59 21.26 -17.96
C ASN A 193 -2.08 22.65 -18.34
N ASP A 194 -2.85 23.68 -18.02
CA ASP A 194 -2.52 25.06 -18.44
C ASP A 194 -1.30 25.62 -17.71
N SER A 195 -1.01 25.12 -16.53
CA SER A 195 0.13 25.50 -15.71
C SER A 195 1.31 24.54 -15.83
N VAL A 196 1.07 23.30 -16.25
CA VAL A 196 2.11 22.29 -16.41
C VAL A 196 2.74 22.38 -17.79
N MET A 197 4.05 22.58 -17.87
CA MET A 197 4.82 22.58 -19.11
C MET A 197 5.23 21.18 -19.54
N ASP A 198 5.82 20.46 -18.62
CA ASP A 198 6.18 19.04 -18.78
C ASP A 198 6.22 18.34 -17.42
N SER A 199 6.07 17.02 -17.45
CA SER A 199 6.31 16.19 -16.28
C SER A 199 6.85 14.82 -16.68
N SER A 200 7.56 14.17 -15.78
CA SER A 200 8.07 12.82 -15.91
C SER A 200 7.94 12.08 -14.60
N LEU A 201 7.25 10.96 -14.61
CA LEU A 201 7.17 9.99 -13.51
C LEU A 201 7.91 8.73 -13.95
N GLU A 202 8.97 8.37 -13.26
CA GLU A 202 9.69 7.12 -13.46
C GLU A 202 9.54 6.24 -12.24
N SER A 203 9.12 4.99 -12.46
CA SER A 203 8.98 3.97 -11.43
C SER A 203 9.86 2.78 -11.77
N TYR A 204 10.58 2.26 -10.79
CA TYR A 204 11.47 1.11 -10.91
C TYR A 204 11.30 0.17 -9.72
N VAL A 205 11.21 -1.13 -10.00
CA VAL A 205 11.19 -2.21 -9.01
C VAL A 205 12.00 -3.37 -9.53
N SER A 206 12.98 -3.85 -8.77
CA SER A 206 13.75 -5.04 -9.16
C SER A 206 12.87 -6.29 -9.09
N PRO A 207 12.76 -7.10 -10.15
CA PRO A 207 11.91 -8.30 -10.16
C PRO A 207 12.34 -9.38 -9.16
N ILE A 208 13.60 -9.39 -8.76
CA ILE A 208 14.17 -10.31 -7.78
C ILE A 208 14.70 -9.59 -6.53
N GLY A 209 14.32 -8.31 -6.39
CA GLY A 209 14.59 -7.53 -5.19
C GLY A 209 16.07 -7.20 -4.91
N GLU A 210 16.93 -7.15 -5.93
CA GLU A 210 18.34 -6.80 -5.75
C GLU A 210 18.53 -5.33 -5.36
N ASP A 211 17.68 -4.46 -5.92
CA ASP A 211 17.76 -3.01 -5.69
C ASP A 211 16.53 -2.52 -4.93
N ILE A 212 16.72 -1.47 -4.14
CA ILE A 212 15.61 -0.77 -3.49
C ILE A 212 14.74 -0.12 -4.58
N PRO A 213 13.42 -0.25 -4.47
CA PRO A 213 12.50 0.38 -5.42
C PRO A 213 12.66 1.90 -5.41
N GLN A 214 12.40 2.53 -6.56
CA GLN A 214 12.52 3.97 -6.74
C GLN A 214 11.35 4.52 -7.52
N ILE A 215 10.82 5.65 -7.06
CA ILE A 215 9.85 6.44 -7.79
C ILE A 215 10.32 7.89 -7.78
N ASP A 216 10.64 8.39 -8.96
CA ASP A 216 11.09 9.76 -9.16
C ASP A 216 10.07 10.52 -10.01
N PHE A 217 9.65 11.65 -9.54
CA PHE A 217 8.78 12.56 -10.27
C PHE A 217 9.42 13.93 -10.41
N SER A 218 9.32 14.49 -11.58
CA SER A 218 9.71 15.87 -11.87
C SER A 218 8.61 16.55 -12.64
N VAL A 219 8.26 17.75 -12.23
CA VAL A 219 7.31 18.60 -12.95
C VAL A 219 7.88 19.99 -13.16
N LYS A 220 7.64 20.54 -14.34
CA LYS A 220 7.97 21.90 -14.70
C LYS A 220 6.70 22.72 -14.86
N LEU A 221 6.54 23.73 -14.00
CA LEU A 221 5.38 24.62 -13.94
C LEU A 221 5.71 25.97 -14.55
N LYS A 222 4.71 26.66 -15.08
CA LYS A 222 4.81 28.08 -15.48
C LYS A 222 4.91 28.96 -14.24
N ASN A 223 5.80 29.95 -14.26
CA ASN A 223 6.01 30.90 -13.15
C ASN A 223 5.94 32.35 -13.62
N TYR A 224 5.09 32.66 -14.60
CA TYR A 224 4.99 34.03 -15.17
C TYR A 224 4.44 35.08 -14.19
N ASP A 225 3.76 34.63 -13.14
CA ASP A 225 3.25 35.45 -12.04
C ASP A 225 4.24 35.58 -10.89
N HIS A 226 5.44 34.99 -11.03
CA HIS A 226 6.49 34.93 -10.02
C HIS A 226 6.07 34.31 -8.68
N TYR A 227 5.03 33.46 -8.71
CA TYR A 227 4.50 32.83 -7.50
C TYR A 227 5.53 31.92 -6.81
N PHE A 228 6.36 31.25 -7.59
CA PHE A 228 7.40 30.36 -7.07
C PHE A 228 8.72 31.07 -6.74
N ASN A 229 8.82 32.41 -6.84
CA ASN A 229 10.03 33.14 -6.48
C ASN A 229 10.12 33.25 -4.95
N VAL A 230 11.24 32.81 -4.38
CA VAL A 230 11.49 32.82 -2.92
C VAL A 230 11.38 34.22 -2.34
N ASP A 231 11.79 35.24 -3.10
CA ASP A 231 11.75 36.64 -2.68
C ASP A 231 10.36 37.30 -2.78
N ASN A 232 9.34 36.55 -3.27
CA ASN A 232 7.96 37.06 -3.34
C ASN A 232 7.29 36.95 -1.96
N PRO A 233 7.09 38.07 -1.23
CA PRO A 233 6.52 38.01 0.12
C PRO A 233 5.04 37.61 0.17
N LYS A 234 4.36 37.60 -0.98
CA LYS A 234 2.96 37.16 -1.09
C LYS A 234 2.82 35.71 -1.42
N SER A 235 3.90 35.03 -1.78
CA SER A 235 3.88 33.66 -2.17
C SER A 235 3.81 32.73 -0.95
N ALA A 236 2.95 31.69 -1.04
CA ALA A 236 2.91 30.62 -0.06
C ALA A 236 4.06 29.61 -0.24
N ILE A 237 4.82 29.70 -1.34
CA ILE A 237 5.90 28.75 -1.65
C ILE A 237 7.03 28.73 -0.61
N ASN A 238 7.19 29.82 0.14
CA ASN A 238 8.15 29.88 1.25
C ASN A 238 7.85 28.89 2.39
N PHE A 239 6.65 28.27 2.38
CA PHE A 239 6.25 27.20 3.28
C PHE A 239 6.42 25.82 2.65
N LEU A 240 6.89 25.72 1.40
CA LEU A 240 7.21 24.45 0.76
C LEU A 240 8.51 23.90 1.33
N GLU A 241 8.39 22.86 2.10
CA GLU A 241 9.51 22.17 2.75
C GLU A 241 9.76 20.81 2.09
N THR A 242 10.97 20.32 2.26
CA THR A 242 11.30 18.94 1.89
C THR A 242 10.47 17.96 2.74
N GLY A 243 9.92 16.95 2.09
CA GLY A 243 9.05 15.94 2.75
C GLY A 243 7.56 16.28 2.68
N GLN A 244 7.16 17.39 2.09
CA GLN A 244 5.74 17.67 1.86
C GLN A 244 5.17 16.79 0.75
N GLU A 245 3.90 16.39 0.94
CA GLU A 245 3.20 15.46 0.08
C GLU A 245 2.74 16.09 -1.23
N MET A 246 2.84 15.35 -2.31
CA MET A 246 2.36 15.71 -3.62
C MET A 246 1.56 14.57 -4.23
N ASP A 247 0.32 14.84 -4.63
CA ASP A 247 -0.54 13.93 -5.37
C ASP A 247 -0.48 14.24 -6.87
N ILE A 248 -0.36 13.19 -7.66
CA ILE A 248 -0.30 13.25 -9.11
C ILE A 248 -1.46 12.45 -9.67
N TYR A 249 -2.21 13.04 -10.60
CA TYR A 249 -3.29 12.38 -11.32
C TYR A 249 -3.12 12.58 -12.82
N TYR A 250 -3.38 11.52 -13.57
CA TYR A 250 -3.45 11.53 -15.02
C TYR A 250 -4.89 11.38 -15.47
N GLY A 251 -5.38 12.30 -16.28
CA GLY A 251 -6.72 12.29 -16.80
C GLY A 251 -6.75 11.97 -18.29
N TYR A 252 -7.84 11.37 -18.73
CA TYR A 252 -8.05 11.07 -20.13
C TYR A 252 -9.50 11.31 -20.50
N ALA A 253 -9.74 12.13 -21.57
CA ALA A 253 -11.09 12.38 -22.05
C ALA A 253 -11.69 11.09 -22.62
N LEU A 254 -12.91 10.79 -22.22
CA LEU A 254 -13.64 9.64 -22.74
C LEU A 254 -14.30 9.95 -24.07
N PRO A 255 -14.40 8.99 -25.01
CA PRO A 255 -15.05 9.20 -26.30
C PRO A 255 -16.53 9.53 -26.12
N ASP A 256 -17.02 10.42 -26.95
CA ASP A 256 -18.44 10.81 -27.00
C ASP A 256 -19.02 11.38 -25.67
N SER A 257 -18.15 11.83 -24.76
CA SER A 257 -18.48 12.39 -23.48
C SER A 257 -17.60 13.61 -23.20
N GLU A 258 -18.08 14.53 -22.34
CA GLU A 258 -17.26 15.59 -21.76
C GLU A 258 -16.51 15.12 -20.50
N ASP A 259 -16.70 13.87 -20.11
CA ASP A 259 -16.11 13.31 -18.90
C ASP A 259 -14.63 13.01 -19.07
N ILE A 260 -13.88 13.22 -17.99
CA ILE A 260 -12.47 12.88 -17.87
C ILE A 260 -12.36 11.77 -16.84
N GLU A 261 -11.79 10.63 -17.24
CA GLU A 261 -11.45 9.59 -16.28
C GLU A 261 -10.07 9.88 -15.70
N TRP A 262 -10.01 10.02 -14.37
CA TRP A 262 -8.80 10.30 -13.64
C TRP A 262 -8.21 9.04 -13.02
N ILE A 263 -6.93 8.83 -13.23
CA ILE A 263 -6.12 7.75 -12.65
C ILE A 263 -5.09 8.38 -11.73
N ARG A 264 -5.00 7.90 -10.51
CA ARG A 264 -3.94 8.33 -9.59
C ARG A 264 -2.58 7.93 -10.17
N GLY A 265 -1.71 8.90 -10.36
CA GLY A 265 -0.34 8.70 -10.83
C GLY A 265 0.55 8.21 -9.69
N ASN A 266 0.63 8.98 -8.61
CA ASN A 266 1.31 8.60 -7.38
C ASN A 266 1.04 9.61 -6.26
N HIS A 267 1.51 9.26 -5.04
CA HIS A 267 1.59 10.11 -3.88
C HIS A 267 3.05 10.13 -3.41
N LEU A 268 3.73 11.25 -3.54
CA LEU A 268 5.18 11.37 -3.36
C LEU A 268 5.52 12.49 -2.40
N LEU A 269 6.77 12.50 -1.92
CA LEU A 269 7.30 13.52 -1.05
C LEU A 269 8.20 14.48 -1.83
N CYS A 270 7.99 15.79 -1.68
CA CYS A 270 8.84 16.82 -2.28
C CYS A 270 10.28 16.66 -1.77
N SER A 271 11.22 16.54 -2.70
CA SER A 271 12.65 16.41 -2.38
C SER A 271 13.42 17.71 -2.59
N GLU A 272 13.11 18.42 -3.65
CA GLU A 272 13.73 19.70 -3.97
C GLU A 272 12.86 20.51 -4.93
N TRP A 273 13.04 21.81 -4.94
CA TRP A 273 12.45 22.68 -5.93
C TRP A 273 13.37 23.83 -6.28
N GLU A 274 13.26 24.34 -7.49
CA GLU A 274 13.99 25.46 -8.01
C GLU A 274 13.09 26.32 -8.91
N SER A 275 13.30 27.61 -8.96
CA SER A 275 12.53 28.51 -9.81
C SER A 275 13.37 29.59 -10.45
N ASP A 276 12.94 30.05 -11.61
CA ASP A 276 13.35 31.28 -12.28
C ASP A 276 12.12 32.15 -12.60
N ASP A 277 12.30 33.24 -13.32
CA ASP A 277 11.21 34.18 -13.64
C ASP A 277 10.12 33.60 -14.55
N PHE A 278 10.35 32.46 -15.17
CA PHE A 278 9.45 31.86 -16.15
C PHE A 278 8.97 30.47 -15.76
N THR A 279 9.76 29.76 -14.99
CA THR A 279 9.51 28.35 -14.68
C THR A 279 9.84 27.99 -13.25
N ALA A 280 9.13 27.01 -12.73
CA ALA A 280 9.47 26.34 -11.48
C ALA A 280 9.54 24.83 -11.73
N THR A 281 10.58 24.19 -11.22
CA THR A 281 10.76 22.75 -11.29
C THR A 281 10.67 22.19 -9.88
N ILE A 282 9.77 21.23 -9.69
CA ILE A 282 9.59 20.52 -8.41
C ILE A 282 9.93 19.06 -8.65
N ARG A 283 10.72 18.46 -7.75
CA ARG A 283 11.09 17.05 -7.75
C ARG A 283 10.57 16.39 -6.51
N CYS A 284 10.00 15.19 -6.70
CA CYS A 284 9.45 14.39 -5.63
C CYS A 284 9.94 12.96 -5.74
N GLN A 285 10.01 12.29 -4.61
CA GLN A 285 10.47 10.91 -4.51
C GLN A 285 9.56 10.12 -3.57
N ASP A 286 9.71 8.80 -3.59
CA ASP A 286 8.98 7.90 -2.72
C ASP A 286 9.38 8.04 -1.23
N ARG A 287 8.65 7.35 -0.36
CA ARG A 287 8.88 7.36 1.09
C ARG A 287 10.17 6.65 1.50
N PHE A 288 10.73 5.77 0.68
CA PHE A 288 11.97 5.08 1.03
C PHE A 288 13.15 6.04 1.27
N ARG A 289 13.08 7.23 0.70
CA ARG A 289 14.05 8.28 0.96
C ARG A 289 14.06 8.75 2.43
N SER A 290 12.92 8.77 3.09
CA SER A 290 12.84 9.15 4.52
C SER A 290 13.32 8.05 5.46
N MET A 291 13.53 6.81 4.96
CA MET A 291 13.90 5.63 5.72
C MET A 291 15.43 5.38 5.73
N ASP A 292 16.22 6.45 5.75
CA ASP A 292 17.70 6.38 5.75
C ASP A 292 18.31 6.12 7.13
N SER A 293 17.52 6.23 8.21
CA SER A 293 17.98 5.90 9.55
C SER A 293 18.27 4.41 9.69
N GLU A 294 19.18 4.09 10.60
CA GLU A 294 19.73 2.75 10.75
C GLU A 294 18.88 1.90 11.70
N TYR A 295 18.40 0.75 11.22
CA TYR A 295 17.83 -0.28 12.07
C TYR A 295 18.92 -1.19 12.61
N TYR A 296 19.05 -1.29 13.93
CA TYR A 296 20.08 -2.07 14.60
C TYR A 296 19.54 -3.10 15.60
N LYS A 297 18.22 -3.15 15.78
CA LYS A 297 17.54 -3.94 16.84
C LYS A 297 17.40 -5.44 16.51
N GLY A 298 18.19 -5.95 15.54
CA GLY A 298 18.19 -7.36 15.18
C GLY A 298 18.62 -8.26 16.34
N VAL A 299 17.88 -9.36 16.57
CA VAL A 299 18.12 -10.32 17.65
C VAL A 299 18.04 -11.74 17.09
N TYR A 300 19.03 -12.59 17.42
CA TYR A 300 18.92 -14.02 17.16
C TYR A 300 17.80 -14.61 18.02
N ARG A 301 16.88 -15.32 17.40
CA ARG A 301 15.72 -15.93 18.08
C ARG A 301 15.68 -17.42 17.80
N GLY A 302 16.07 -18.25 18.79
CA GLY A 302 16.11 -19.70 18.62
C GLY A 302 14.76 -20.33 18.24
N ALA A 303 13.64 -19.75 18.66
CA ALA A 303 12.29 -20.16 18.29
C ALA A 303 11.87 -19.61 16.89
N GLY A 304 12.63 -18.66 16.35
CA GLY A 304 12.28 -17.94 15.14
C GLY A 304 11.33 -16.75 15.39
N ILE A 305 11.19 -15.92 14.36
CA ILE A 305 10.20 -14.84 14.24
C ILE A 305 9.63 -14.91 12.84
N SER A 306 8.36 -14.63 12.66
CA SER A 306 7.78 -14.53 11.32
C SER A 306 8.40 -13.32 10.59
N TYR A 307 8.54 -13.42 9.27
CA TYR A 307 9.00 -12.28 8.48
C TYR A 307 8.00 -11.12 8.53
N TYR A 308 6.72 -11.43 8.73
CA TYR A 308 5.67 -10.43 8.94
C TYR A 308 5.94 -9.60 10.20
N ASP A 309 6.09 -10.26 11.36
CA ASP A 309 6.33 -9.57 12.63
C ASP A 309 7.66 -8.79 12.61
N LEU A 310 8.68 -9.33 11.93
CA LEU A 310 9.95 -8.65 11.76
C LEU A 310 9.81 -7.38 10.92
N ALA A 311 9.02 -7.42 9.84
CA ALA A 311 8.73 -6.25 9.01
C ALA A 311 7.94 -5.19 9.79
N VAL A 312 6.95 -5.60 10.58
CA VAL A 312 6.19 -4.68 11.47
C VAL A 312 7.13 -3.97 12.45
N LEU A 313 8.03 -4.69 13.11
CA LEU A 313 9.00 -4.08 14.04
C LEU A 313 9.89 -3.03 13.38
N ILE A 314 10.27 -3.24 12.12
CA ILE A 314 11.09 -2.29 11.36
C ILE A 314 10.28 -1.07 10.95
N LEU A 315 9.04 -1.27 10.48
CA LEU A 315 8.15 -0.17 10.10
C LEU A 315 7.76 0.69 11.29
N GLU A 316 7.43 0.07 12.44
CA GLU A 316 7.17 0.80 13.68
C GLU A 316 8.40 1.61 14.15
N ASP A 317 9.60 1.05 14.04
CA ASP A 317 10.85 1.76 14.40
C ASP A 317 11.16 2.92 13.43
N ALA A 318 10.76 2.79 12.17
CA ALA A 318 10.84 3.86 11.17
C ALA A 318 9.75 4.93 11.34
N GLY A 319 8.74 4.68 12.18
CA GLY A 319 7.58 5.56 12.37
C GLY A 319 6.52 5.46 11.28
N GLU A 320 6.59 4.41 10.44
CA GLU A 320 5.61 4.17 9.37
C GLU A 320 4.39 3.45 9.93
N VAL A 321 3.21 4.00 9.66
CA VAL A 321 1.92 3.47 10.13
C VAL A 321 1.01 3.01 9.00
N ASP A 322 1.28 3.45 7.77
CA ASP A 322 0.50 3.11 6.59
C ASP A 322 1.29 2.15 5.69
N TYR A 323 0.99 0.86 5.84
CA TYR A 323 1.66 -0.19 5.10
C TYR A 323 0.76 -1.40 4.86
N TYR A 324 1.12 -2.15 3.83
CA TYR A 324 0.58 -3.49 3.56
C TYR A 324 1.71 -4.51 3.53
N ILE A 325 1.57 -5.56 4.33
CA ILE A 325 2.46 -6.72 4.30
C ILE A 325 1.63 -7.94 3.93
N ASP A 326 2.08 -8.67 2.91
CA ASP A 326 1.41 -9.89 2.48
C ASP A 326 1.31 -10.89 3.64
N PRO A 327 0.12 -11.37 4.01
CA PRO A 327 -0.08 -12.32 5.10
C PRO A 327 0.73 -13.61 4.97
N HIS A 328 1.12 -13.99 3.75
CA HIS A 328 2.01 -15.13 3.52
C HIS A 328 3.30 -15.06 4.36
N LEU A 329 3.82 -13.86 4.64
CA LEU A 329 5.01 -13.68 5.47
C LEU A 329 4.83 -14.17 6.91
N LYS A 330 3.61 -14.39 7.39
CA LYS A 330 3.34 -14.99 8.71
C LYS A 330 3.65 -16.48 8.76
N THR A 331 3.62 -17.15 7.62
CA THR A 331 3.93 -18.58 7.52
C THR A 331 5.42 -18.86 7.38
N LEU A 332 6.22 -17.84 7.05
CA LEU A 332 7.65 -17.93 6.86
C LEU A 332 8.40 -17.38 8.08
N TYR A 333 9.42 -18.10 8.53
CA TYR A 333 10.15 -17.79 9.76
C TYR A 333 11.65 -17.69 9.53
N THR A 334 12.28 -16.77 10.23
CA THR A 334 13.73 -16.72 10.37
C THR A 334 14.17 -16.80 11.83
N LYS A 335 15.34 -17.38 12.08
CA LYS A 335 16.02 -17.36 13.38
C LYS A 335 17.11 -16.30 13.42
N ASN A 336 17.57 -15.90 12.26
CA ASN A 336 18.71 -15.04 12.11
C ASN A 336 18.40 -13.60 12.46
N PRO A 337 19.33 -12.86 13.08
CA PRO A 337 19.15 -11.43 13.31
C PRO A 337 19.27 -10.68 11.97
N ILE A 338 18.43 -9.66 11.79
CA ILE A 338 18.65 -8.75 10.68
C ILE A 338 19.95 -7.97 10.93
N PRO A 339 20.80 -7.78 9.92
CA PRO A 339 22.00 -6.99 10.06
C PRO A 339 21.70 -5.52 10.36
N ARG A 340 22.69 -4.80 10.83
CA ARG A 340 22.64 -3.37 11.03
C ARG A 340 22.69 -2.66 9.69
N VAL A 341 21.56 -2.17 9.20
CA VAL A 341 21.36 -1.52 7.88
C VAL A 341 20.28 -0.47 7.96
N GLN A 342 20.10 0.34 6.93
CA GLN A 342 18.99 1.29 6.86
C GLN A 342 17.64 0.56 6.89
N HIS A 343 16.58 1.24 7.40
CA HIS A 343 15.24 0.63 7.48
C HIS A 343 14.75 0.10 6.13
N LYS A 344 14.91 0.88 5.06
CA LYS A 344 14.55 0.46 3.69
C LYS A 344 15.31 -0.78 3.23
N GLU A 345 16.60 -0.88 3.55
CA GLU A 345 17.42 -2.06 3.24
C GLU A 345 16.99 -3.28 4.05
N ALA A 346 16.61 -3.06 5.32
CA ALA A 346 16.08 -4.12 6.18
C ALA A 346 14.77 -4.70 5.63
N LEU A 347 13.84 -3.84 5.18
CA LEU A 347 12.61 -4.28 4.53
C LEU A 347 12.87 -4.99 3.20
N GLN A 348 13.86 -4.51 2.42
CA GLN A 348 14.25 -5.17 1.17
C GLN A 348 14.82 -6.57 1.41
N ILE A 349 15.64 -6.76 2.45
CA ILE A 349 16.17 -8.07 2.86
C ILE A 349 15.00 -9.03 3.20
N ILE A 350 13.98 -8.55 3.91
CA ILE A 350 12.78 -9.35 4.22
C ILE A 350 12.02 -9.72 2.95
N ALA A 351 11.71 -8.74 2.09
CA ALA A 351 10.99 -8.97 0.86
C ALA A 351 11.68 -10.01 -0.02
N ASN A 352 13.00 -9.88 -0.19
CA ASN A 352 13.82 -10.81 -0.95
C ASN A 352 13.77 -12.24 -0.42
N ALA A 353 13.87 -12.40 0.90
CA ALA A 353 13.82 -13.72 1.52
C ALA A 353 12.50 -14.44 1.27
N CYS A 354 11.40 -13.69 1.10
CA CYS A 354 10.05 -14.21 0.99
C CYS A 354 9.52 -14.26 -0.46
N ARG A 355 10.34 -14.07 -1.49
CA ARG A 355 9.90 -13.96 -2.88
C ARG A 355 8.87 -12.84 -3.07
N CYS A 356 9.04 -11.76 -2.30
CA CYS A 356 8.15 -10.60 -2.34
C CYS A 356 8.84 -9.41 -2.97
N THR A 357 8.04 -8.48 -3.42
CA THR A 357 8.48 -7.17 -3.92
C THR A 357 8.19 -6.12 -2.86
N LEU A 358 9.21 -5.37 -2.47
CA LEU A 358 9.06 -4.12 -1.76
C LEU A 358 8.68 -3.03 -2.76
N SER A 359 7.67 -2.23 -2.48
CA SER A 359 7.24 -1.12 -3.34
C SER A 359 6.44 -0.09 -2.55
N GLN A 360 6.21 1.06 -3.15
CA GLN A 360 5.21 2.02 -2.69
C GLN A 360 4.01 1.95 -3.61
N ALA A 361 2.81 1.86 -3.04
CA ALA A 361 1.57 1.98 -3.81
C ALA A 361 1.36 3.42 -4.28
N ARG A 362 0.53 3.62 -5.28
CA ARG A 362 0.17 4.98 -5.76
C ARG A 362 -0.55 5.82 -4.72
N THR A 363 -1.11 5.20 -3.69
CA THR A 363 -1.69 5.87 -2.52
C THR A 363 -0.65 6.38 -1.53
N GLY A 364 0.61 5.98 -1.67
CA GLY A 364 1.72 6.39 -0.80
C GLY A 364 2.11 5.35 0.24
N ASN A 365 1.29 4.33 0.50
CA ASN A 365 1.60 3.31 1.50
C ASN A 365 2.72 2.35 1.04
N ILE A 366 3.54 1.92 2.00
CA ILE A 366 4.60 0.93 1.76
C ILE A 366 3.97 -0.45 1.61
N GLN A 367 4.44 -1.22 0.63
CA GLN A 367 3.90 -2.55 0.35
C GLN A 367 5.00 -3.59 0.24
N ILE A 368 4.79 -4.73 0.92
CA ILE A 368 5.54 -5.95 0.70
C ILE A 368 4.56 -6.98 0.13
N LYS A 369 4.63 -7.23 -1.17
CA LYS A 369 3.71 -8.11 -1.90
C LYS A 369 4.43 -9.32 -2.45
N SER A 370 3.81 -10.49 -2.34
CA SER A 370 4.31 -11.71 -2.98
C SER A 370 4.26 -11.60 -4.50
N ASN A 371 5.26 -12.18 -5.17
CA ASN A 371 5.36 -12.25 -6.61
C ASN A 371 4.74 -13.57 -7.09
N PHE A 372 3.57 -13.47 -7.75
CA PHE A 372 2.97 -14.58 -8.45
C PHE A 372 3.53 -14.64 -9.87
N THR A 373 4.37 -15.60 -10.14
CA THR A 373 4.80 -15.90 -11.51
C THR A 373 4.11 -17.19 -11.93
N PRO A 374 3.10 -17.15 -12.81
CA PRO A 374 2.42 -18.37 -13.21
C PRO A 374 3.36 -19.28 -13.99
N GLN A 375 3.46 -20.53 -13.59
CA GLN A 375 4.34 -21.51 -14.24
C GLN A 375 3.80 -21.95 -15.59
N LYS A 376 2.46 -21.99 -15.76
CA LYS A 376 1.82 -22.35 -17.03
C LYS A 376 1.01 -21.17 -17.60
N SER A 377 0.93 -21.16 -18.93
CA SER A 377 0.09 -20.25 -19.65
C SER A 377 -1.38 -20.56 -19.38
N ILE A 378 -2.06 -19.67 -18.69
CA ILE A 378 -3.51 -19.65 -18.68
C ILE A 378 -3.91 -19.12 -20.05
N SER A 379 -4.79 -19.85 -20.73
CA SER A 379 -5.27 -19.46 -22.07
C SER A 379 -6.21 -18.27 -22.07
N SER A 380 -6.65 -17.84 -20.91
CA SER A 380 -7.47 -16.65 -20.66
C SER A 380 -6.73 -15.69 -19.75
N ASN A 381 -7.24 -14.53 -19.54
CA ASN A 381 -6.68 -13.38 -18.86
C ASN A 381 -6.33 -13.59 -17.37
N GLY A 382 -6.26 -14.80 -16.85
CA GLY A 382 -6.07 -15.06 -15.42
C GLY A 382 -7.28 -14.68 -14.56
N GLU A 383 -8.21 -13.94 -15.11
CA GLU A 383 -9.46 -13.55 -14.50
C GLU A 383 -10.51 -14.60 -14.84
N THR A 384 -11.12 -15.17 -13.82
CA THR A 384 -12.23 -16.10 -14.03
C THR A 384 -13.49 -15.29 -14.25
N ASP A 385 -14.05 -15.37 -15.45
CA ASP A 385 -15.43 -15.01 -15.66
C ASP A 385 -16.29 -16.01 -14.87
N PHE A 386 -16.98 -15.51 -13.85
CA PHE A 386 -17.81 -16.35 -12.99
C PHE A 386 -18.95 -17.06 -13.77
N SER A 387 -19.20 -16.71 -15.03
CA SER A 387 -20.07 -17.47 -15.92
C SER A 387 -19.62 -18.91 -16.14
N ASN A 388 -18.31 -19.19 -16.02
CA ASN A 388 -17.72 -20.53 -16.17
C ASN A 388 -17.65 -21.30 -14.84
N VAL A 389 -18.11 -20.73 -13.75
CA VAL A 389 -18.09 -21.38 -12.43
C VAL A 389 -19.41 -22.12 -12.22
N SER A 390 -19.37 -23.43 -11.98
CA SER A 390 -20.57 -24.19 -11.64
C SER A 390 -21.05 -23.82 -10.22
N ASN A 391 -22.37 -23.88 -10.00
CA ASN A 391 -23.06 -23.53 -8.76
C ASN A 391 -23.05 -22.03 -8.40
N VAL A 392 -22.60 -21.16 -9.28
CA VAL A 392 -22.80 -19.73 -9.15
C VAL A 392 -24.20 -19.41 -9.63
N LEU A 393 -24.94 -18.73 -8.80
CA LEU A 393 -26.19 -18.13 -9.20
C LEU A 393 -25.88 -16.76 -9.80
N SER A 394 -26.74 -16.27 -10.68
CA SER A 394 -26.64 -14.92 -11.21
C SER A 394 -26.44 -13.92 -10.06
N VAL A 395 -25.41 -13.11 -10.16
CA VAL A 395 -25.05 -12.10 -9.12
C VAL A 395 -26.25 -11.20 -8.84
N LYS A 396 -27.02 -10.84 -9.88
CA LYS A 396 -28.23 -10.03 -9.74
C LYS A 396 -29.34 -10.70 -8.94
N ASP A 397 -29.45 -12.01 -9.01
CA ASP A 397 -30.56 -12.76 -8.36
C ASP A 397 -30.28 -13.05 -6.88
N LYS A 398 -29.08 -12.72 -6.40
CA LYS A 398 -28.61 -13.16 -5.08
C LYS A 398 -28.02 -12.07 -4.20
N GLN A 399 -27.78 -10.94 -4.74
CA GLN A 399 -27.41 -9.77 -3.97
C GLN A 399 -28.59 -9.39 -3.07
N GLU A 400 -28.39 -9.42 -1.76
CA GLU A 400 -29.43 -9.03 -0.83
C GLU A 400 -29.53 -7.51 -0.76
N TYR A 401 -30.63 -7.01 -1.31
CA TYR A 401 -30.96 -5.59 -1.25
C TYR A 401 -31.96 -5.32 -0.13
N ALA A 402 -31.71 -4.28 0.64
CA ALA A 402 -32.71 -3.73 1.53
C ALA A 402 -33.74 -2.92 0.73
N TYR A 403 -35.02 -3.05 1.04
CA TYR A 403 -36.12 -2.38 0.36
C TYR A 403 -37.05 -1.66 1.32
N LEU A 404 -37.77 -0.69 0.82
CA LEU A 404 -38.82 0.03 1.58
C LEU A 404 -39.90 -0.96 2.01
N GLY A 405 -40.25 -0.91 3.29
CA GLY A 405 -41.22 -1.87 3.88
C GLY A 405 -40.61 -3.14 4.47
N GLN A 406 -39.33 -3.32 4.33
CA GLN A 406 -38.60 -4.38 5.03
C GLN A 406 -38.57 -4.10 6.55
N ASP A 407 -38.59 -5.16 7.36
CA ASP A 407 -38.34 -5.00 8.79
C ASP A 407 -36.90 -4.52 8.99
N TYR A 408 -36.73 -3.26 9.40
CA TYR A 408 -35.41 -2.66 9.63
C TYR A 408 -34.59 -3.43 10.69
N SER A 409 -35.23 -4.27 11.50
CA SER A 409 -34.50 -5.17 12.39
C SER A 409 -33.63 -6.17 11.66
N THR A 410 -33.93 -6.47 10.40
CA THR A 410 -33.18 -7.40 9.54
C THR A 410 -32.14 -6.71 8.66
N VAL A 411 -32.21 -5.39 8.49
CA VAL A 411 -31.26 -4.63 7.68
C VAL A 411 -29.93 -4.47 8.42
N ASN A 412 -28.84 -4.76 7.77
CA ASN A 412 -27.50 -4.69 8.34
C ASN A 412 -26.43 -4.31 7.29
N GLY A 413 -25.18 -4.16 7.71
CA GLY A 413 -24.07 -3.77 6.85
C GLY A 413 -23.64 -4.78 5.78
N ALA A 414 -24.30 -5.93 5.71
CA ALA A 414 -24.10 -6.90 4.62
C ALA A 414 -25.08 -6.69 3.46
N MET A 415 -26.09 -5.84 3.64
CA MET A 415 -27.09 -5.54 2.63
C MET A 415 -26.73 -4.28 1.85
N PHE A 416 -27.12 -4.27 0.58
CA PHE A 416 -26.95 -3.12 -0.30
C PHE A 416 -28.23 -2.31 -0.40
N PHE A 417 -28.14 -1.05 -0.76
CA PHE A 417 -29.29 -0.29 -1.22
C PHE A 417 -29.78 -0.79 -2.57
N LEU A 418 -31.07 -0.67 -2.83
CA LEU A 418 -31.59 -0.94 -4.16
C LEU A 418 -30.90 -0.05 -5.18
N PRO A 419 -30.40 -0.58 -6.29
CA PRO A 419 -29.84 0.23 -7.36
C PRO A 419 -30.93 1.06 -8.02
N MET A 420 -30.60 2.30 -8.41
CA MET A 420 -31.52 3.18 -9.12
C MET A 420 -31.80 2.68 -10.54
N ASP A 421 -30.85 2.02 -11.16
CA ASP A 421 -30.99 1.37 -12.46
C ASP A 421 -30.63 -0.12 -12.35
N LEU A 422 -31.65 -0.96 -12.43
CA LEU A 422 -31.50 -2.41 -12.38
C LEU A 422 -30.84 -3.01 -13.65
N SER A 423 -30.70 -2.23 -14.73
CA SER A 423 -30.04 -2.67 -15.97
C SER A 423 -28.52 -2.60 -15.87
N GLY A 424 -27.97 -1.74 -15.02
CA GLY A 424 -26.54 -1.65 -14.74
C GLY A 424 -26.07 -2.80 -13.85
N GLY A 425 -25.12 -3.59 -14.29
CA GLY A 425 -24.47 -4.60 -13.43
C GLY A 425 -23.59 -3.91 -12.40
N LEU A 426 -24.16 -3.50 -11.27
CA LEU A 426 -23.43 -2.84 -10.19
C LEU A 426 -22.43 -3.74 -9.49
N TYR A 427 -22.58 -5.04 -9.66
CA TYR A 427 -21.74 -6.03 -9.03
C TYR A 427 -21.41 -7.15 -10.01
N THR A 428 -20.13 -7.43 -10.23
CA THR A 428 -19.63 -8.41 -11.20
C THR A 428 -19.03 -9.64 -10.53
N GLY A 429 -19.17 -9.81 -9.24
CA GLY A 429 -18.59 -10.89 -8.47
C GLY A 429 -19.59 -11.94 -8.03
N TYR A 430 -19.13 -12.84 -7.18
CA TYR A 430 -19.92 -13.89 -6.54
C TYR A 430 -20.44 -13.40 -5.18
N ILE A 431 -21.72 -13.67 -4.89
CA ILE A 431 -22.31 -13.52 -3.57
C ILE A 431 -22.98 -14.83 -3.21
N SER A 432 -22.65 -15.40 -2.02
CA SER A 432 -23.26 -16.64 -1.56
C SER A 432 -24.76 -16.45 -1.33
N SER A 433 -25.55 -17.51 -1.63
CA SER A 433 -26.98 -17.51 -1.31
C SER A 433 -27.24 -17.67 0.18
N GLU A 434 -26.33 -18.37 0.86
CA GLU A 434 -26.43 -18.67 2.27
C GLU A 434 -25.77 -17.55 3.08
N GLN A 435 -26.40 -17.19 4.17
CA GLN A 435 -25.88 -16.28 5.19
C GLN A 435 -25.40 -17.11 6.38
N SER A 436 -24.27 -16.73 6.97
CA SER A 436 -23.78 -17.40 8.18
C SER A 436 -24.68 -17.12 9.39
N ASP A 437 -24.69 -18.02 10.34
CA ASP A 437 -25.41 -17.90 11.60
C ASP A 437 -24.69 -17.00 12.63
N ALA A 438 -25.18 -16.98 13.87
CA ALA A 438 -24.61 -16.20 14.96
C ALA A 438 -23.19 -16.66 15.37
N ASP A 439 -22.83 -17.90 15.07
CA ASP A 439 -21.52 -18.49 15.33
C ASP A 439 -20.61 -18.46 14.10
N CYS A 440 -21.00 -17.71 13.08
CA CYS A 440 -20.30 -17.53 11.80
C CYS A 440 -20.27 -18.77 10.90
N ASN A 441 -21.03 -19.82 11.18
CA ASN A 441 -21.07 -21.04 10.37
C ASN A 441 -22.24 -20.99 9.36
N PHE A 442 -22.13 -21.79 8.31
CA PHE A 442 -23.20 -21.95 7.32
C PHE A 442 -24.01 -23.22 7.58
N ALA A 443 -25.31 -23.19 7.31
CA ALA A 443 -26.14 -24.36 7.30
C ALA A 443 -25.74 -25.30 6.14
N THR A 444 -25.39 -24.72 5.00
CA THR A 444 -24.79 -25.41 3.85
C THR A 444 -23.64 -24.52 3.37
N ASN A 445 -22.44 -25.06 3.36
CA ASN A 445 -21.25 -24.27 2.98
C ASN A 445 -21.36 -23.80 1.54
N PRO A 446 -21.22 -22.48 1.29
CA PRO A 446 -21.10 -21.97 -0.06
C PRO A 446 -19.87 -22.54 -0.76
N MET A 447 -20.02 -22.89 -2.03
CA MET A 447 -18.94 -23.48 -2.81
C MET A 447 -18.89 -22.91 -4.22
N ILE A 448 -17.69 -22.60 -4.68
CA ILE A 448 -17.39 -22.21 -6.05
C ILE A 448 -16.66 -23.38 -6.72
N THR A 449 -17.04 -23.72 -7.94
CA THR A 449 -16.37 -24.74 -8.74
C THR A 449 -15.87 -24.13 -10.04
N VAL A 450 -14.57 -24.26 -10.28
CA VAL A 450 -13.92 -23.80 -11.51
C VAL A 450 -13.45 -25.01 -12.30
N VAL A 451 -13.92 -25.14 -13.53
CA VAL A 451 -13.56 -26.23 -14.44
C VAL A 451 -12.69 -25.67 -15.55
N GLN A 452 -11.54 -26.30 -15.79
CA GLN A 452 -10.61 -25.94 -16.84
C GLN A 452 -10.83 -26.85 -18.07
N GLU A 453 -10.58 -26.33 -19.28
CA GLU A 453 -10.68 -27.14 -20.51
C GLU A 453 -9.59 -28.21 -20.62
N ALA A 454 -8.48 -28.02 -19.90
CA ALA A 454 -7.36 -28.95 -19.87
C ALA A 454 -6.74 -28.98 -18.49
N GLN A 455 -6.01 -30.04 -18.17
CA GLN A 455 -5.23 -30.14 -16.96
C GLN A 455 -4.22 -28.99 -16.89
N CYS A 456 -4.18 -28.35 -15.74
CA CYS A 456 -3.34 -27.19 -15.46
C CYS A 456 -2.61 -27.35 -14.15
N MET A 457 -1.43 -26.77 -14.07
CA MET A 457 -0.66 -26.60 -12.85
C MET A 457 -0.52 -25.11 -12.61
N TYR A 458 -0.80 -24.62 -11.39
CA TYR A 458 -0.74 -23.21 -11.05
C TYR A 458 0.07 -22.98 -9.79
N HIS A 459 0.89 -21.93 -9.83
CA HIS A 459 1.59 -21.42 -8.66
C HIS A 459 0.75 -20.32 -7.99
N GLY A 460 -0.21 -20.74 -7.18
CA GLY A 460 -1.05 -19.88 -6.39
C GLY A 460 -2.37 -19.46 -7.01
N VAL A 461 -3.22 -18.95 -6.15
CA VAL A 461 -4.51 -18.36 -6.48
C VAL A 461 -4.70 -17.04 -5.76
N ARG A 462 -5.45 -16.14 -6.37
CA ARG A 462 -5.78 -14.84 -5.82
C ARG A 462 -7.27 -14.69 -5.66
N PHE A 463 -7.69 -14.25 -4.48
CA PHE A 463 -9.06 -13.90 -4.17
C PHE A 463 -9.14 -12.42 -3.81
N LEU A 464 -9.97 -11.68 -4.52
CA LEU A 464 -10.34 -10.34 -4.11
C LEU A 464 -11.75 -10.38 -3.52
N PHE A 465 -11.83 -10.43 -2.19
CA PHE A 465 -13.09 -10.41 -1.49
C PHE A 465 -13.72 -9.00 -1.48
N GLY A 466 -15.04 -8.97 -1.35
CA GLY A 466 -15.80 -7.74 -1.16
C GLY A 466 -15.73 -7.22 0.28
N SER A 467 -16.85 -6.69 0.74
CA SER A 467 -16.98 -6.13 2.09
C SER A 467 -16.98 -7.17 3.21
N THR A 468 -17.28 -8.42 2.89
CA THR A 468 -17.36 -9.53 3.85
C THR A 468 -16.29 -10.57 3.52
N LEU A 469 -15.62 -11.06 4.56
CA LEU A 469 -14.51 -11.99 4.44
C LEU A 469 -14.89 -13.36 4.98
N PRO A 470 -14.38 -14.46 4.40
CA PRO A 470 -14.37 -15.75 5.07
C PRO A 470 -13.37 -15.72 6.24
N ALA A 471 -13.60 -16.54 7.24
CA ALA A 471 -12.62 -16.86 8.29
C ALA A 471 -11.96 -18.22 8.06
N ALA A 472 -12.62 -19.08 7.29
CA ALA A 472 -12.06 -20.37 6.90
C ALA A 472 -12.64 -20.82 5.56
N MET A 473 -11.81 -21.42 4.74
CA MET A 473 -12.20 -22.05 3.47
C MET A 473 -11.29 -23.23 3.14
N THR A 474 -11.78 -24.14 2.31
CA THR A 474 -11.04 -25.31 1.83
C THR A 474 -11.00 -25.29 0.31
N ILE A 475 -9.82 -25.38 -0.25
CA ILE A 475 -9.58 -25.51 -1.69
C ILE A 475 -9.32 -26.98 -1.98
N ARG A 476 -10.04 -27.55 -2.94
CA ARG A 476 -9.79 -28.92 -3.41
C ARG A 476 -9.58 -28.89 -4.92
N THR A 477 -8.58 -29.64 -5.36
CA THR A 477 -8.32 -29.84 -6.79
C THR A 477 -8.63 -31.28 -7.18
N TYR A 478 -9.13 -31.46 -8.38
CA TYR A 478 -9.53 -32.75 -8.93
C TYR A 478 -8.96 -32.94 -10.32
N ASN A 479 -8.67 -34.18 -10.69
CA ASN A 479 -8.28 -34.56 -12.03
C ASN A 479 -9.18 -35.72 -12.49
N ASN A 480 -9.97 -35.50 -13.56
CA ASN A 480 -10.96 -36.44 -14.04
C ASN A 480 -11.96 -36.96 -12.94
N GLY A 481 -12.24 -36.10 -11.95
CA GLY A 481 -13.13 -36.39 -10.82
C GLY A 481 -12.45 -37.00 -9.61
N ASP A 482 -11.20 -37.41 -9.70
CA ASP A 482 -10.42 -37.91 -8.56
C ASP A 482 -9.78 -36.73 -7.80
N LEU A 483 -9.87 -36.73 -6.46
CA LEU A 483 -9.25 -35.73 -5.61
C LEU A 483 -7.74 -35.81 -5.74
N VAL A 484 -7.12 -34.68 -6.14
CA VAL A 484 -5.66 -34.55 -6.24
C VAL A 484 -5.12 -34.02 -4.93
N GLU A 485 -5.69 -32.91 -4.43
CA GLU A 485 -5.18 -32.20 -3.27
C GLU A 485 -6.30 -31.48 -2.52
N GLU A 486 -6.09 -31.32 -1.20
CA GLU A 486 -6.92 -30.50 -0.32
C GLU A 486 -6.01 -29.50 0.44
N TYR A 487 -6.32 -28.21 0.34
CA TYR A 487 -5.61 -27.12 0.98
C TYR A 487 -6.56 -26.33 1.88
N GLU A 488 -6.29 -26.32 3.17
CA GLU A 488 -7.09 -25.59 4.16
C GLU A 488 -6.53 -24.19 4.37
N VAL A 489 -7.41 -23.18 4.36
CA VAL A 489 -7.11 -21.79 4.67
C VAL A 489 -7.93 -21.39 5.89
N THR A 490 -7.24 -21.03 6.98
CA THR A 490 -7.86 -20.71 8.26
C THR A 490 -7.46 -19.31 8.73
N ASP A 491 -8.05 -18.86 9.83
CA ASP A 491 -7.71 -17.57 10.47
C ASP A 491 -6.22 -17.40 10.77
N ASP A 492 -5.48 -18.48 10.97
CA ASP A 492 -4.03 -18.44 11.20
C ASP A 492 -3.25 -17.88 9.99
N ASN A 493 -3.85 -17.91 8.82
CA ASN A 493 -3.28 -17.37 7.58
C ASN A 493 -3.70 -15.92 7.31
N GLU A 494 -4.45 -15.30 8.22
CA GLU A 494 -5.04 -13.95 8.06
C GLU A 494 -5.68 -13.71 6.69
N ILE A 495 -6.90 -14.16 6.56
CA ILE A 495 -7.67 -13.89 5.34
C ILE A 495 -7.96 -12.39 5.26
N VAL A 496 -7.40 -11.77 4.24
CA VAL A 496 -7.56 -10.35 3.92
C VAL A 496 -8.35 -10.16 2.63
N ARG A 497 -8.76 -8.93 2.35
CA ARG A 497 -9.56 -8.60 1.17
C ARG A 497 -8.88 -9.00 -0.15
N ASP A 498 -7.59 -8.77 -0.31
CA ASP A 498 -6.78 -9.20 -1.46
C ASP A 498 -5.88 -10.35 -1.00
N LEU A 499 -6.46 -11.54 -0.91
CA LEU A 499 -5.78 -12.75 -0.45
C LEU A 499 -5.06 -13.42 -1.61
N LYS A 500 -3.76 -13.63 -1.45
CA LYS A 500 -2.93 -14.42 -2.34
C LYS A 500 -2.45 -15.66 -1.61
N ILE A 501 -2.72 -16.82 -2.18
CA ILE A 501 -2.23 -18.11 -1.69
C ILE A 501 -1.10 -18.54 -2.62
N ILE A 502 0.12 -18.57 -2.10
CA ILE A 502 1.28 -19.08 -2.82
C ILE A 502 1.40 -20.56 -2.50
N HIS A 503 0.98 -21.39 -3.43
CA HIS A 503 1.01 -22.83 -3.31
C HIS A 503 1.06 -23.45 -4.70
N ASP A 504 1.91 -24.44 -4.91
CA ASP A 504 2.02 -25.15 -6.18
C ASP A 504 0.94 -26.23 -6.22
N PHE A 505 -0.18 -25.92 -6.88
CA PHE A 505 -1.23 -26.88 -7.09
C PHE A 505 -0.85 -27.85 -8.20
N ASP A 506 -0.82 -29.14 -7.87
CA ASP A 506 -0.55 -30.21 -8.84
C ASP A 506 -1.56 -30.24 -10.00
N ASP A 507 -1.25 -30.95 -11.09
CA ASP A 507 -2.08 -31.01 -12.29
C ASP A 507 -3.55 -31.35 -12.00
N PHE A 508 -4.46 -30.40 -12.26
CA PHE A 508 -5.89 -30.53 -12.05
C PHE A 508 -6.69 -29.99 -13.24
N ASP A 509 -7.92 -30.44 -13.39
CA ASP A 509 -8.90 -29.91 -14.33
C ASP A 509 -10.06 -29.20 -13.61
N THR A 510 -10.27 -29.46 -12.35
CA THR A 510 -11.34 -28.87 -11.56
C THR A 510 -10.82 -28.42 -10.20
N MET A 511 -11.17 -27.21 -9.82
CA MET A 511 -10.90 -26.66 -8.49
C MET A 511 -12.22 -26.28 -7.81
N THR A 512 -12.39 -26.68 -6.56
CA THR A 512 -13.50 -26.23 -5.71
C THR A 512 -12.97 -25.39 -4.57
N VAL A 513 -13.69 -24.33 -4.25
CA VAL A 513 -13.42 -23.49 -3.07
C VAL A 513 -14.68 -23.52 -2.20
N GLU A 514 -14.60 -24.18 -1.08
CA GLU A 514 -15.68 -24.32 -0.10
C GLU A 514 -15.43 -23.34 1.05
N PHE A 515 -16.36 -22.42 1.29
CA PHE A 515 -16.29 -21.47 2.40
C PHE A 515 -16.99 -22.05 3.62
N THR A 516 -16.24 -22.32 4.67
CA THR A 516 -16.75 -23.00 5.86
C THR A 516 -17.18 -22.05 6.97
N LYS A 517 -16.60 -20.84 7.01
CA LYS A 517 -16.86 -19.86 8.07
C LYS A 517 -16.69 -18.43 7.58
N THR A 518 -17.49 -17.50 8.08
CA THR A 518 -17.32 -16.07 7.87
C THR A 518 -16.56 -15.40 9.02
N ALA A 519 -15.89 -14.27 8.74
CA ALA A 519 -15.20 -13.49 9.75
C ALA A 519 -16.16 -12.81 10.75
N LYS A 520 -17.41 -12.61 10.35
CA LYS A 520 -18.46 -11.98 11.19
C LYS A 520 -19.77 -12.72 11.03
N PRO A 521 -20.61 -12.77 12.08
CA PRO A 521 -21.91 -13.41 12.01
C PRO A 521 -22.86 -12.71 11.02
N HIS A 522 -23.79 -13.47 10.51
CA HIS A 522 -24.84 -13.02 9.59
C HIS A 522 -24.31 -12.37 8.31
N ASN A 523 -23.20 -12.88 7.78
CA ASN A 523 -22.61 -12.38 6.55
C ASN A 523 -22.73 -13.41 5.41
N HIS A 524 -22.82 -12.90 4.19
CA HIS A 524 -22.61 -13.66 2.97
C HIS A 524 -21.12 -13.69 2.62
N ILE A 525 -20.69 -14.66 1.82
CA ILE A 525 -19.41 -14.60 1.15
C ILE A 525 -19.57 -13.69 -0.08
N VAL A 526 -18.69 -12.72 -0.18
CA VAL A 526 -18.65 -11.78 -1.30
C VAL A 526 -17.27 -11.84 -1.93
N LEU A 527 -17.20 -12.35 -3.16
CA LEU A 527 -15.96 -12.50 -3.91
C LEU A 527 -16.04 -11.71 -5.21
N ASN A 528 -15.25 -10.66 -5.34
CA ASN A 528 -15.26 -9.77 -6.50
C ASN A 528 -14.45 -10.31 -7.67
N TYR A 529 -13.39 -11.06 -7.37
CA TYR A 529 -12.42 -11.51 -8.35
C TYR A 529 -11.73 -12.78 -7.89
N PHE A 530 -11.48 -13.68 -8.82
CA PHE A 530 -10.70 -14.89 -8.61
C PHE A 530 -9.77 -15.09 -9.80
N ALA A 531 -8.51 -15.38 -9.55
CA ALA A 531 -7.55 -15.64 -10.60
C ALA A 531 -6.53 -16.69 -10.21
N PHE A 532 -5.97 -17.34 -11.23
CA PHE A 532 -4.82 -18.20 -11.08
C PHE A 532 -3.54 -17.41 -11.37
N GLY A 533 -2.68 -17.29 -10.38
CA GLY A 533 -1.47 -16.48 -10.46
C GLY A 533 -1.75 -14.96 -10.45
N ASP A 534 -0.80 -14.15 -10.87
CA ASP A 534 -0.87 -12.68 -10.86
C ASP A 534 -0.61 -12.10 -12.27
N ILE A 535 -1.40 -12.55 -13.24
CA ILE A 535 -1.34 -12.05 -14.63
C ILE A 535 -2.42 -11.00 -14.82
N THR A 536 -2.06 -9.92 -15.51
CA THR A 536 -3.02 -8.91 -15.95
C THR A 536 -3.63 -9.28 -17.30
N ASP A 537 -4.80 -8.73 -17.64
CA ASP A 537 -5.46 -8.84 -18.94
C ASP A 537 -4.90 -7.83 -19.98
N PHE A 538 -3.84 -7.12 -19.63
CA PHE A 538 -3.28 -6.06 -20.48
C PHE A 538 -2.39 -6.61 -21.57
N THR A 539 -2.64 -6.17 -22.79
CA THR A 539 -1.78 -6.45 -23.95
C THR A 539 -1.16 -5.17 -24.48
N MET A 540 0.17 -5.10 -24.49
CA MET A 540 0.93 -4.06 -25.16
C MET A 540 1.02 -4.39 -26.65
N TYR A 541 0.19 -3.73 -27.45
CA TYR A 541 0.18 -3.92 -28.89
C TYR A 541 1.31 -3.16 -29.57
N ARG A 542 1.82 -3.67 -30.71
CA ARG A 542 2.86 -2.99 -31.51
C ARG A 542 2.45 -1.59 -31.94
N LYS A 543 1.17 -1.36 -32.21
CA LYS A 543 0.64 -0.03 -32.58
C LYS A 543 0.76 1.02 -31.47
N ASP A 544 0.87 0.59 -30.21
CA ASP A 544 1.03 1.46 -29.04
C ASP A 544 2.51 1.71 -28.71
N MET A 545 3.42 1.00 -29.37
CA MET A 545 4.86 1.20 -29.28
C MET A 545 5.30 2.24 -30.31
N THR A 546 5.98 3.28 -29.86
CA THR A 546 6.53 4.34 -30.74
C THR A 546 7.92 4.00 -31.27
N THR A 547 8.60 3.05 -30.64
CA THR A 547 9.85 2.45 -31.09
C THR A 547 9.73 0.94 -31.14
N SER A 548 10.45 0.26 -32.01
CA SER A 548 10.53 -1.19 -31.99
C SER A 548 11.19 -1.67 -30.70
N PRO A 549 10.66 -2.74 -30.06
CA PRO A 549 11.29 -3.30 -28.87
C PRO A 549 12.74 -3.74 -29.13
N LYS A 550 13.65 -3.21 -28.35
CA LYS A 550 15.05 -3.64 -28.34
C LYS A 550 15.17 -4.84 -27.41
N ALA A 551 15.41 -6.01 -27.96
CA ALA A 551 15.66 -7.21 -27.18
C ALA A 551 17.13 -7.27 -26.73
N ILE A 552 17.35 -7.43 -25.44
CA ILE A 552 18.66 -7.55 -24.81
C ILE A 552 18.74 -8.93 -24.18
N LYS A 553 19.62 -9.79 -24.73
CA LYS A 553 19.86 -11.11 -24.18
C LYS A 553 20.87 -11.01 -23.07
N GLN A 554 20.50 -11.46 -21.89
CA GLN A 554 21.38 -11.52 -20.72
C GLN A 554 22.41 -12.64 -20.82
N GLU A 555 23.46 -12.56 -20.00
CA GLU A 555 24.48 -13.60 -19.92
C GLU A 555 23.86 -14.94 -19.50
N LEU A 556 24.40 -16.02 -20.07
CA LEU A 556 23.96 -17.36 -19.69
C LEU A 556 24.38 -17.67 -18.24
N VAL A 557 23.45 -18.10 -17.44
CA VAL A 557 23.68 -18.52 -16.05
C VAL A 557 23.80 -20.03 -16.02
N LYS A 558 24.90 -20.53 -15.46
CA LYS A 558 25.15 -21.95 -15.26
C LYS A 558 24.36 -22.49 -14.08
N GLU A 559 24.45 -21.80 -12.96
CA GLU A 559 23.85 -22.23 -11.72
C GLU A 559 23.57 -21.04 -10.80
N VAL A 560 22.57 -21.19 -9.95
CA VAL A 560 22.22 -20.28 -8.88
C VAL A 560 22.52 -20.96 -7.55
N ILE A 561 23.23 -20.28 -6.68
CA ILE A 561 23.60 -20.75 -5.34
C ILE A 561 22.99 -19.81 -4.31
N VAL A 562 22.19 -20.36 -3.40
CA VAL A 562 21.59 -19.62 -2.29
C VAL A 562 22.16 -20.16 -0.96
N PRO A 563 22.91 -19.35 -0.21
CA PRO A 563 23.39 -19.72 1.11
C PRO A 563 22.27 -19.75 2.14
N CYS A 564 22.30 -20.73 3.01
CA CYS A 564 21.53 -20.81 4.23
C CYS A 564 22.47 -20.61 5.42
N PHE A 565 22.21 -19.63 6.27
CA PHE A 565 23.06 -19.25 7.39
C PHE A 565 22.53 -19.82 8.70
N LEU A 566 23.31 -20.70 9.32
CA LEU A 566 22.96 -21.35 10.59
C LEU A 566 23.82 -20.79 11.71
N TYR A 567 23.20 -20.10 12.64
CA TYR A 567 23.86 -19.52 13.81
C TYR A 567 24.03 -20.58 14.92
N GLN A 568 25.22 -20.66 15.45
CA GLN A 568 25.61 -21.52 16.58
C GLN A 568 26.24 -20.67 17.67
N ASN A 569 26.02 -21.03 18.92
CA ASN A 569 26.65 -20.33 20.03
C ASN A 569 28.15 -20.51 20.03
N GLY A 570 28.90 -19.42 20.11
CA GLY A 570 30.35 -19.46 20.36
C GLY A 570 30.64 -19.91 21.77
N THR A 571 31.86 -20.38 21.98
CA THR A 571 32.28 -20.92 23.30
C THR A 571 33.31 -20.07 24.03
N GLN A 572 33.80 -19.02 23.37
CA GLN A 572 34.84 -18.15 23.93
C GLN A 572 34.32 -16.74 24.10
N GLU A 573 34.48 -16.18 25.29
CA GLU A 573 34.19 -14.76 25.54
C GLU A 573 35.33 -13.92 24.96
N GLU A 574 34.98 -12.86 24.24
CA GLU A 574 35.93 -11.94 23.60
C GLU A 574 35.62 -10.51 24.01
N SER A 575 36.61 -9.63 23.95
CA SER A 575 36.40 -8.19 24.03
C SER A 575 35.88 -7.72 22.65
N LEU A 576 34.66 -7.20 22.64
CA LEU A 576 33.94 -6.80 21.42
C LEU A 576 34.07 -5.33 21.11
N VAL A 577 34.07 -4.50 22.17
CA VAL A 577 34.16 -3.03 22.08
C VAL A 577 35.04 -2.52 23.22
N SER A 578 35.89 -1.55 22.90
CA SER A 578 36.69 -0.82 23.89
C SER A 578 36.75 0.64 23.47
N GLU A 579 35.98 1.48 24.14
CA GLU A 579 35.78 2.89 23.79
C GLU A 579 35.88 3.80 25.02
N ASP A 580 36.37 5.01 24.80
CA ASP A 580 36.33 6.05 25.81
C ASP A 580 34.90 6.63 25.92
N VAL A 581 34.40 6.70 27.15
CA VAL A 581 33.01 7.13 27.41
C VAL A 581 32.95 8.30 28.36
N THR A 582 32.10 9.26 28.01
CA THR A 582 31.67 10.34 28.90
C THR A 582 30.13 10.27 28.97
N ALA A 583 29.59 10.21 30.19
CA ALA A 583 28.17 10.07 30.38
C ALA A 583 27.67 10.86 31.57
N GLY A 584 26.50 11.43 31.47
CA GLY A 584 25.74 12.07 32.55
C GLY A 584 25.06 11.06 33.47
N VAL A 585 24.48 11.56 34.58
CA VAL A 585 23.65 10.73 35.46
C VAL A 585 22.33 10.37 34.77
N ASN A 586 21.98 9.11 34.77
CA ASN A 586 20.81 8.51 34.07
C ASN A 586 20.88 8.58 32.53
N GLU A 587 22.01 8.92 31.96
CA GLU A 587 22.21 8.90 30.51
C GLU A 587 22.25 7.46 29.99
N GLU A 588 21.63 7.25 28.83
CA GLU A 588 21.57 5.97 28.14
C GLU A 588 22.40 6.08 26.85
N ILE A 589 23.39 5.22 26.70
CA ILE A 589 24.28 5.20 25.54
C ILE A 589 24.22 3.81 24.91
N THR A 590 24.04 3.76 23.58
CA THR A 590 24.06 2.53 22.81
C THR A 590 25.42 2.34 22.12
N PHE A 591 26.04 1.19 22.36
CA PHE A 591 27.29 0.76 21.78
C PHE A 591 27.02 -0.35 20.76
N PHE A 592 27.76 -0.32 19.65
CA PHE A 592 27.56 -1.27 18.57
C PHE A 592 28.71 -2.27 18.47
N VAL A 593 28.39 -3.51 18.15
CA VAL A 593 29.35 -4.58 17.89
C VAL A 593 29.39 -4.89 16.39
N GLY A 594 30.59 -5.21 15.88
CA GLY A 594 30.79 -5.42 14.45
C GLY A 594 30.31 -6.79 13.94
N GLU A 595 30.18 -7.79 14.82
CA GLU A 595 29.73 -9.13 14.49
C GLU A 595 28.59 -9.54 15.43
N PRO A 596 27.63 -10.37 14.95
CA PRO A 596 26.49 -10.76 15.78
C PRO A 596 26.97 -11.53 17.01
N SER A 597 26.60 -11.03 18.18
CA SER A 597 27.07 -11.49 19.48
C SER A 597 25.96 -11.59 20.51
N TYR A 598 26.21 -12.23 21.62
CA TYR A 598 25.22 -12.41 22.68
C TYR A 598 25.89 -12.49 24.07
N ASN A 599 25.08 -12.48 25.14
CA ASN A 599 25.50 -12.60 26.54
C ASN A 599 26.55 -11.56 26.93
N PHE A 600 26.20 -10.30 26.77
CA PHE A 600 27.08 -9.17 26.98
C PHE A 600 27.36 -8.90 28.46
N ARG A 601 28.58 -8.51 28.74
CA ARG A 601 29.09 -8.00 30.01
C ARG A 601 29.92 -6.75 29.73
N ALA A 602 29.78 -5.74 30.54
CA ALA A 602 30.55 -4.51 30.44
C ALA A 602 31.38 -4.24 31.70
N THR A 603 32.52 -3.55 31.54
CA THR A 603 33.38 -3.10 32.67
C THR A 603 33.87 -1.68 32.36
N LEU A 604 34.00 -0.87 33.41
CA LEU A 604 34.70 0.43 33.36
C LEU A 604 36.12 0.27 33.95
N ASN A 605 37.07 0.99 33.38
CA ASN A 605 38.48 0.93 33.78
C ASN A 605 38.74 1.38 35.23
N ASP A 606 37.83 2.15 35.83
CA ASP A 606 37.89 2.59 37.23
C ASP A 606 37.31 1.58 38.21
N GLY A 607 36.86 0.43 37.72
CA GLY A 607 36.23 -0.62 38.51
C GLY A 607 34.87 -0.26 39.11
N SER A 608 34.27 0.87 38.67
CA SER A 608 32.97 1.29 39.15
C SER A 608 31.85 0.40 38.57
N SER A 609 30.80 0.18 39.36
CA SER A 609 29.57 -0.51 38.94
C SER A 609 28.44 0.46 38.71
N GLY A 610 28.74 1.73 38.42
CA GLY A 610 27.78 2.81 38.26
C GLY A 610 27.00 2.78 36.94
N PHE A 611 26.72 1.60 36.39
CA PHE A 611 25.93 1.42 35.17
C PHE A 611 25.16 0.12 35.18
N THR A 612 24.16 0.02 34.33
CA THR A 612 23.38 -1.22 34.08
C THR A 612 23.13 -1.39 32.58
N ILE A 613 23.20 -2.63 32.12
CA ILE A 613 22.76 -2.99 30.77
C ILE A 613 21.24 -3.04 30.80
N ILE A 614 20.59 -2.18 30.03
CA ILE A 614 19.12 -2.07 29.99
C ILE A 614 18.51 -2.76 28.78
N ASN A 615 19.28 -2.85 27.68
CA ASN A 615 18.84 -3.52 26.46
C ASN A 615 20.03 -4.03 25.67
N SER A 616 19.81 -5.08 24.87
CA SER A 616 20.82 -5.60 23.95
C SER A 616 20.17 -6.41 22.81
N GLY A 617 20.79 -6.39 21.66
CA GLY A 617 20.49 -7.24 20.51
C GLY A 617 21.72 -7.98 20.03
N SER A 618 21.68 -8.51 18.82
CA SER A 618 22.87 -9.20 18.27
C SER A 618 23.98 -8.24 17.87
N TYR A 619 23.67 -6.97 17.61
CA TYR A 619 24.61 -5.98 17.10
C TYR A 619 24.77 -4.76 18.00
N TYR A 620 24.11 -4.72 19.16
CA TYR A 620 24.15 -3.58 20.05
C TYR A 620 23.95 -3.95 21.52
N ILE A 621 24.36 -3.03 22.37
CA ILE A 621 24.13 -3.04 23.81
C ILE A 621 23.84 -1.61 24.28
N THR A 622 22.77 -1.40 25.03
CA THR A 622 22.43 -0.10 25.62
C THR A 622 22.70 -0.12 27.11
N ILE A 623 23.52 0.83 27.55
CA ILE A 623 23.97 0.96 28.92
C ILE A 623 23.41 2.25 29.49
N LYS A 624 22.80 2.16 30.69
CA LYS A 624 22.34 3.29 31.47
C LYS A 624 23.33 3.56 32.60
N PHE A 625 23.85 4.77 32.68
CA PHE A 625 24.82 5.20 33.68
C PHE A 625 24.08 5.78 34.87
N SER A 626 24.22 5.16 36.06
CA SER A 626 23.64 5.66 37.32
C SER A 626 24.46 6.74 37.98
N ALA A 627 25.70 6.97 37.55
CA ALA A 627 26.60 8.03 37.98
C ALA A 627 27.29 8.68 36.78
N ALA A 628 27.67 9.95 36.91
CA ALA A 628 28.40 10.62 35.84
C ALA A 628 29.80 9.99 35.66
N VAL A 629 30.18 9.79 34.39
CA VAL A 629 31.50 9.35 33.97
C VAL A 629 32.13 10.47 33.15
N THR A 630 33.25 11.02 33.57
CA THR A 630 33.92 12.15 32.89
C THR A 630 35.01 11.71 31.94
N GLU A 631 35.76 10.68 32.30
CA GLU A 631 36.82 10.06 31.48
C GLU A 631 36.90 8.59 31.83
N GLY A 632 36.00 7.79 31.30
CA GLY A 632 35.97 6.35 31.48
C GLY A 632 36.34 5.62 30.22
N ARG A 633 36.98 4.43 30.36
CA ARG A 633 37.10 3.48 29.26
C ARG A 633 36.21 2.30 29.52
N LEU A 634 35.22 2.15 28.66
CA LEU A 634 34.27 1.05 28.69
C LEU A 634 34.78 -0.10 27.84
N GLU A 635 34.80 -1.29 28.44
CA GLU A 635 35.05 -2.54 27.72
C GLU A 635 33.79 -3.40 27.75
N ILE A 636 33.35 -3.85 26.58
CA ILE A 636 32.20 -4.73 26.40
C ILE A 636 32.71 -6.09 25.94
N PHE A 637 32.34 -7.11 26.67
CA PHE A 637 32.69 -8.51 26.41
C PHE A 637 31.39 -9.25 26.02
N GLY A 638 31.53 -10.29 25.21
CA GLY A 638 30.44 -11.18 24.83
C GLY A 638 30.92 -12.37 24.01
N TYR A 639 29.99 -13.18 23.57
CA TYR A 639 30.23 -14.36 22.76
C TYR A 639 29.76 -14.11 21.35
N LYS A 640 30.63 -14.27 20.36
CA LYS A 640 30.25 -14.19 18.95
C LYS A 640 29.49 -15.45 18.54
N TYR A 641 28.51 -15.31 17.69
CA TYR A 641 27.89 -16.44 17.01
C TYR A 641 28.86 -17.01 15.97
N LYS A 642 28.95 -18.35 15.89
CA LYS A 642 29.58 -19.03 14.79
C LYS A 642 28.56 -19.29 13.71
N ILE A 643 28.79 -18.75 12.50
CA ILE A 643 27.92 -18.93 11.36
C ILE A 643 28.42 -20.10 10.50
N VAL A 644 27.55 -21.07 10.26
CA VAL A 644 27.79 -22.20 9.36
C VAL A 644 26.94 -22.02 8.13
N GLU A 645 27.57 -21.93 6.97
CA GLU A 645 26.90 -21.83 5.69
C GLU A 645 26.60 -23.23 5.11
N ARG A 646 25.39 -23.40 4.60
CA ARG A 646 24.99 -24.47 3.70
C ARG A 646 24.49 -23.88 2.42
N TYR A 647 24.51 -24.61 1.33
CA TYR A 647 24.19 -24.07 0.01
C TYR A 647 23.09 -24.89 -0.64
N ALA A 648 22.04 -24.22 -1.09
CA ALA A 648 21.11 -24.74 -2.07
C ALA A 648 21.62 -24.35 -3.45
N VAL A 649 21.56 -25.28 -4.41
CA VAL A 649 22.10 -25.07 -5.76
C VAL A 649 21.08 -25.53 -6.78
N ASN A 650 20.73 -24.62 -7.69
CA ASN A 650 19.93 -24.94 -8.87
C ASN A 650 20.81 -24.82 -10.13
N VAL A 651 20.99 -25.92 -10.84
CA VAL A 651 21.83 -25.99 -12.06
C VAL A 651 20.94 -25.83 -13.27
N LEU A 652 21.18 -24.77 -14.05
CA LEU A 652 20.40 -24.41 -15.23
C LEU A 652 21.05 -24.88 -16.55
N HIS A 653 22.40 -24.76 -16.64
CA HIS A 653 23.15 -25.07 -17.84
C HIS A 653 24.52 -25.68 -17.51
N GLU A 654 25.11 -26.38 -18.48
CA GLU A 654 26.48 -26.93 -18.34
C GLU A 654 27.56 -25.84 -18.29
N ARG A 655 27.28 -24.65 -18.82
CA ARG A 655 28.22 -23.52 -18.91
C ARG A 655 27.51 -22.19 -18.62
N GLY A 656 28.26 -21.19 -18.25
CA GLY A 656 27.75 -19.85 -17.97
C GLY A 656 28.32 -19.31 -16.67
N LYS A 657 27.72 -18.21 -16.18
CA LYS A 657 28.09 -17.56 -14.94
C LYS A 657 27.42 -18.28 -13.75
N THR A 658 28.13 -18.46 -12.67
CA THR A 658 27.54 -18.84 -11.37
C THR A 658 27.04 -17.58 -10.67
N ILE A 659 25.79 -17.58 -10.26
CA ILE A 659 25.17 -16.54 -9.44
C ILE A 659 25.16 -17.04 -7.99
N LYS A 660 25.77 -16.32 -7.09
CA LYS A 660 25.62 -16.50 -5.64
C LYS A 660 24.71 -15.39 -5.14
N TRP A 661 23.53 -15.75 -4.68
CA TRP A 661 22.51 -14.80 -4.19
C TRP A 661 22.40 -14.95 -2.68
N GLU A 662 22.77 -13.92 -1.94
CA GLU A 662 22.92 -13.96 -0.49
C GLU A 662 21.81 -13.16 0.20
N ASN A 663 21.21 -13.78 1.22
CA ASN A 663 20.30 -13.08 2.12
C ASN A 663 20.53 -13.58 3.56
N PRO A 664 20.90 -12.68 4.49
CA PRO A 664 21.32 -13.07 5.85
C PRO A 664 20.19 -13.70 6.67
N LEU A 665 18.93 -13.49 6.32
CA LEU A 665 17.79 -14.02 7.04
C LEU A 665 17.44 -15.47 6.68
N ILE A 666 18.03 -16.05 5.64
CA ILE A 666 17.74 -17.42 5.25
C ILE A 666 18.37 -18.37 6.27
N SER A 667 17.54 -18.97 7.12
CA SER A 667 17.92 -19.90 8.19
C SER A 667 17.41 -21.32 7.99
N ASP A 668 16.69 -21.59 6.89
CA ASP A 668 16.12 -22.89 6.54
C ASP A 668 16.54 -23.33 5.14
N MET A 669 16.88 -24.61 4.98
CA MET A 669 17.36 -25.16 3.70
C MET A 669 16.23 -25.33 2.67
N THR A 670 15.00 -25.60 3.11
CA THR A 670 13.86 -25.70 2.21
C THR A 670 13.60 -24.35 1.55
N MET A 671 13.57 -23.29 2.34
CA MET A 671 13.44 -21.93 1.85
C MET A 671 14.59 -21.53 0.91
N ALA A 672 15.83 -21.94 1.23
CA ALA A 672 16.97 -21.70 0.35
C ALA A 672 16.82 -22.42 -0.99
N GLN A 673 16.29 -23.65 -1.00
CA GLN A 673 16.04 -24.43 -2.20
C GLN A 673 14.95 -23.79 -3.07
N ASP A 674 13.82 -23.41 -2.47
CA ASP A 674 12.72 -22.74 -3.16
C ASP A 674 13.16 -21.43 -3.82
N LEU A 675 14.01 -20.66 -3.11
CA LEU A 675 14.60 -19.44 -3.64
C LEU A 675 15.56 -19.72 -4.80
N ALA A 676 16.38 -20.77 -4.69
CA ALA A 676 17.29 -21.13 -5.77
C ALA A 676 16.54 -21.57 -7.04
N GLU A 677 15.41 -22.25 -6.89
CA GLU A 677 14.54 -22.64 -8.00
C GLU A 677 13.87 -21.44 -8.64
N TRP A 678 13.25 -20.56 -7.85
CA TRP A 678 12.63 -19.32 -8.32
C TRP A 678 13.60 -18.39 -9.05
N LEU A 679 14.80 -18.16 -8.48
CA LEU A 679 15.85 -17.39 -9.13
C LEU A 679 16.34 -18.08 -10.41
N GLY A 680 16.38 -19.41 -10.41
CA GLY A 680 16.71 -20.19 -11.59
C GLY A 680 15.75 -19.94 -12.74
N GLU A 681 14.44 -19.91 -12.50
CA GLU A 681 13.42 -19.57 -13.49
C GLU A 681 13.62 -18.14 -14.02
N TYR A 682 13.88 -17.20 -13.13
CA TYR A 682 14.18 -15.82 -13.50
C TYR A 682 15.37 -15.71 -14.45
N TYR A 683 16.46 -16.38 -14.16
CA TYR A 683 17.68 -16.34 -14.97
C TYR A 683 17.58 -17.17 -16.26
N ALA A 684 16.78 -18.23 -16.26
CA ALA A 684 16.53 -19.03 -17.47
C ALA A 684 15.81 -18.21 -18.56
N ALA A 685 14.93 -17.28 -18.18
CA ALA A 685 14.20 -16.44 -19.12
C ALA A 685 15.03 -15.31 -19.76
N GLY A 686 16.18 -15.00 -19.31
CA GLY A 686 17.29 -14.11 -19.72
C GLY A 686 17.14 -13.13 -20.89
N ILE A 687 15.94 -12.58 -21.15
CA ILE A 687 15.70 -11.62 -22.23
C ILE A 687 14.92 -10.43 -21.69
N GLU A 688 15.46 -9.23 -21.91
CA GLU A 688 14.83 -7.96 -21.57
C GLU A 688 14.42 -7.21 -22.83
N TYR A 689 13.37 -6.41 -22.70
CA TYR A 689 12.84 -5.58 -23.78
C TYR A 689 12.76 -4.13 -23.32
N GLU A 690 13.27 -3.23 -24.15
CA GLU A 690 13.21 -1.79 -23.95
C GLU A 690 12.54 -1.13 -25.14
N TYR A 691 11.51 -0.33 -24.92
CA TYR A 691 10.78 0.38 -25.97
C TYR A 691 10.05 1.61 -25.42
N SER A 692 9.80 2.57 -26.33
CA SER A 692 8.95 3.72 -26.05
C SER A 692 7.51 3.43 -26.47
N THR A 693 6.58 4.05 -25.75
CA THR A 693 5.13 3.85 -25.93
C THR A 693 4.41 5.17 -26.09
N ARG A 694 3.14 5.11 -26.45
CA ARG A 694 2.23 6.27 -26.43
C ARG A 694 1.82 6.69 -25.01
N GLY A 695 2.41 6.07 -23.98
CA GLY A 695 2.06 6.27 -22.56
C GLY A 695 0.70 5.69 -22.19
N ASN A 696 0.64 4.93 -21.10
CA ASN A 696 -0.61 4.48 -20.51
C ASN A 696 -0.49 4.50 -18.98
N PRO A 697 -1.19 5.43 -18.31
CA PRO A 697 -1.19 5.53 -16.84
C PRO A 697 -1.78 4.33 -16.11
N GLU A 698 -2.49 3.43 -16.79
CA GLU A 698 -3.04 2.20 -16.21
C GLU A 698 -1.93 1.23 -15.75
N LEU A 699 -0.77 1.23 -16.44
CA LEU A 699 0.31 0.28 -16.24
C LEU A 699 1.16 0.63 -15.03
N ASP A 700 1.46 -0.37 -14.19
CA ASP A 700 2.37 -0.28 -13.04
C ASP A 700 3.65 -1.10 -13.25
N VAL A 701 4.68 -0.77 -12.47
CA VAL A 701 5.83 -1.67 -12.32
C VAL A 701 5.42 -2.94 -11.56
N ASN A 702 6.10 -4.03 -11.88
CA ASN A 702 5.81 -5.38 -11.45
C ASN A 702 4.53 -6.01 -12.04
N ASP A 703 3.85 -5.34 -12.99
CA ASP A 703 2.78 -5.96 -13.76
C ASP A 703 3.34 -7.00 -14.72
N ILE A 704 2.68 -8.16 -14.78
CA ILE A 704 2.93 -9.17 -15.80
C ILE A 704 1.91 -8.94 -16.90
N ILE A 705 2.38 -8.57 -18.09
CA ILE A 705 1.55 -8.20 -19.24
C ILE A 705 1.85 -9.07 -20.45
N TYR A 706 0.93 -9.08 -21.43
CA TYR A 706 1.19 -9.64 -22.73
C TYR A 706 1.82 -8.57 -23.63
N GLN A 707 2.89 -8.92 -24.32
CA GLN A 707 3.55 -8.06 -25.30
C GLN A 707 3.45 -8.71 -26.68
N GLU A 708 2.84 -8.00 -27.62
CA GLU A 708 2.77 -8.41 -29.02
C GLU A 708 4.14 -8.29 -29.70
N ASN A 709 4.52 -9.30 -30.48
CA ASN A 709 5.69 -9.24 -31.36
C ASN A 709 5.38 -9.89 -32.73
N GLU A 710 6.36 -9.91 -33.65
CA GLU A 710 6.17 -10.44 -34.98
C GLU A 710 5.90 -11.96 -35.04
N PHE A 711 6.28 -12.68 -34.04
CA PHE A 711 6.28 -14.14 -34.00
C PHE A 711 5.21 -14.73 -33.09
N TYR A 712 4.68 -13.92 -32.16
CA TYR A 712 3.71 -14.36 -31.15
C TYR A 712 2.66 -13.28 -30.93
N ASP A 713 1.40 -13.69 -30.83
CA ASP A 713 0.27 -12.78 -30.56
C ASP A 713 0.33 -12.18 -29.15
N GLY A 714 1.02 -12.86 -28.22
CA GLY A 714 1.29 -12.35 -26.88
C GLY A 714 2.41 -13.12 -26.20
N MET A 715 3.40 -12.41 -25.72
CA MET A 715 4.50 -12.91 -24.93
C MET A 715 4.41 -12.32 -23.54
N LYS A 716 4.51 -13.13 -22.50
CA LYS A 716 4.46 -12.64 -21.13
C LYS A 716 5.75 -11.93 -20.76
N VAL A 717 5.60 -10.72 -20.24
CA VAL A 717 6.72 -9.93 -19.72
C VAL A 717 6.35 -9.28 -18.40
N ASN A 718 7.29 -9.22 -17.47
CA ASN A 718 7.18 -8.45 -16.24
C ASN A 718 7.74 -7.06 -16.48
N VAL A 719 6.96 -6.03 -16.21
CA VAL A 719 7.36 -4.62 -16.34
C VAL A 719 8.07 -4.21 -15.04
N TYR A 720 9.37 -3.98 -15.11
CA TYR A 720 10.13 -3.59 -13.93
C TYR A 720 10.60 -2.13 -13.92
N ARG A 721 10.47 -1.43 -15.07
CA ARG A 721 10.67 0.02 -15.17
C ARG A 721 9.63 0.62 -16.09
N HIS A 722 8.95 1.65 -15.61
CA HIS A 722 7.94 2.38 -16.37
C HIS A 722 8.12 3.87 -16.19
N THR A 723 8.20 4.61 -17.29
CA THR A 723 8.24 6.07 -17.31
C THR A 723 7.00 6.59 -18.00
N ILE A 724 6.32 7.55 -17.42
CA ILE A 724 5.24 8.32 -18.05
C ILE A 724 5.67 9.77 -18.12
N THR A 725 5.58 10.36 -19.31
CA THR A 725 5.82 11.79 -19.52
C THR A 725 4.56 12.47 -20.03
N PHE A 726 4.40 13.72 -19.66
CA PHE A 726 3.32 14.57 -20.11
C PHE A 726 3.86 15.93 -20.55
N ASN A 727 3.55 16.33 -21.78
CA ASN A 727 3.84 17.66 -22.35
C ASN A 727 2.66 18.15 -23.21
N GLY A 728 1.43 17.92 -22.73
CA GLY A 728 0.19 18.12 -23.49
C GLY A 728 -0.37 16.81 -24.06
N ALA A 729 0.44 15.75 -24.10
CA ALA A 729 0.05 14.39 -24.44
C ALA A 729 0.88 13.40 -23.61
N PHE A 730 0.37 12.17 -23.44
CA PHE A 730 1.15 11.11 -22.83
C PHE A 730 2.17 10.52 -23.80
N ALA A 731 3.36 10.27 -23.27
CA ALA A 731 4.34 9.38 -23.85
C ALA A 731 4.93 8.53 -22.73
N GLY A 732 5.61 7.45 -23.05
CA GLY A 732 6.18 6.58 -22.03
C GLY A 732 7.32 5.73 -22.53
N LYS A 733 8.02 5.12 -21.57
CA LYS A 733 9.06 4.13 -21.81
C LYS A 733 8.83 2.95 -20.92
N VAL A 734 8.98 1.75 -21.46
CA VAL A 734 8.83 0.50 -20.72
C VAL A 734 10.12 -0.29 -20.84
N THR A 735 10.57 -0.81 -19.69
CA THR A 735 11.56 -1.89 -19.66
C THR A 735 10.92 -3.09 -18.98
N ALA A 736 10.93 -4.22 -19.68
CA ALA A 736 10.26 -5.41 -19.21
C ALA A 736 11.14 -6.64 -19.45
N ARG A 737 10.97 -7.64 -18.59
CA ARG A 737 11.69 -8.91 -18.70
C ARG A 737 10.73 -10.02 -19.05
N ARG A 738 11.15 -10.93 -19.92
CA ARG A 738 10.38 -12.11 -20.27
C ARG A 738 10.14 -13.00 -19.05
N VAL A 739 8.92 -13.51 -18.93
CA VAL A 739 8.49 -14.42 -17.86
C VAL A 739 8.18 -15.78 -18.46
N GLY A 740 8.67 -16.86 -17.84
CA GLY A 740 8.48 -18.23 -18.29
C GLY A 740 9.43 -18.66 -19.42
N GLY A 741 9.69 -19.97 -19.48
CA GLY A 741 10.41 -20.62 -20.58
C GLY A 741 9.55 -20.73 -21.85
N TYR A 742 10.16 -21.18 -22.96
CA TYR A 742 9.46 -21.53 -24.19
C TYR A 742 8.49 -22.67 -23.96
#